data_8963b5af61df78a8b11065d056cfe1c6
#
_entry.id   8963b5af61df78a8b11065d056cfe1c6
#
_cell.length_a   1.000
_cell.length_b   1.000
_cell.length_c   1.000
_cell.angle_alpha   90.00
_cell.angle_beta   90.00
_cell.angle_gamma   90.00
#
_symmetry.space_group_name_H-M   'P 1'
#
loop_
_entity.id
_entity.type
_entity.pdbx_description
1 polymer ?
#
loop_
_entity_poly.entity_id
_entity_poly.type
_entity_poly.pdbx_seq_one_letter_code
_entity_poly.pdbx_strand_id
1 'polypeptide(L)'
;MNRQNLLILLCMLLLFPVSGQSNNREKYNFNPGWLLYIGDTPGAERTDFSDENWKKITLPRAFNEDEAFKVHIWGMTDTIAWYRKHFRLPKTAKGKKVFIEFEGVRQAADFYLNGKHIGLHENGVMAVGFDLTPFLNFGGENVIALRTDNDWRYKERSTGSLFQWNDRNFNANYGGVPKNVWLHITDKLYQTLPLYSNLQTTGTYIYASDIKVKTREAVVHAESQVRNEYGKSVHVDYEVSIYDYDGKRVSTFRGQPTTMQSGETVVLKASAPLKDLHFWSWGYGYLYDVKTTLLVNGRPVDEVVTRTGFRKTRFGEGKVWLNDRVLQLKGYAQRSSNEWPGVGMSVPPWMSDYSNGLMIEHNANLFRWMHVTPWKQDVESCDRVGVIQMLPAGDAEKDATGRRWEQRKELMRDVIIYMRNNPSILFYESGNESISREHMVEMIAIRDQYDPYGGRAIGSREMLDIREAEYGGEMLYVNKSEHHPMIQTEYCRDEGLRKYWDEYSYPFHKQGDGPLHKGQDAGAYNQNQDRLAVEFVRRWYDLWRERPGTGRRVNSGGAKIVFSDTQTYGRGAENYRRSGVVDPLRIPKDGFFAHKVMWDGWVDVENYHTHIIGHWNYTPDVRKPVYVVSSGDAVELFVNGKSKGFGRQDYRFLFTFDSVQWEKGTIEAISYDEQHKELSRHSLQTVGEPERLKLTLMHSPQGVFADGADIAMVQVEVVDGNGERCPLANHKIKFDLQGPAEWRGGIAQAADNYVLAKELPVECGITRVMIRSTTQPGNVVLKVAAEGLASEEIAFSTQPVEVKNGLSTFFPSVGLPSRFDRGETPSSPSYKETKVDVRVADVTAGTNQRDAGKSFDDNELSEWKNDGRLNTAWITYKLERRAEIDDICIKLTGWRQRSYPLEVYAGEHLIWSGNTEKSLGYVHLMIDRPVRSDEITIRLKGATQDSDAFGQIIEVVEPKAGELDLFKAEGGK
;
A
#
# COMPACT_ATOMS: atom_id res chain seq x y z
N MET A 1 30.46 -11.58 -36.91
CA MET A 1 30.24 -12.06 -35.55
C MET A 1 31.16 -11.27 -34.64
N ASN A 2 30.60 -10.29 -33.96
CA ASN A 2 31.37 -9.35 -33.12
C ASN A 2 31.68 -9.94 -31.74
N ARG A 3 32.87 -9.65 -31.24
CA ARG A 3 33.37 -10.08 -29.93
C ARG A 3 32.47 -9.73 -28.73
N GLN A 4 31.47 -8.89 -28.90
CA GLN A 4 30.48 -8.53 -27.84
C GLN A 4 29.45 -9.63 -27.57
N ASN A 5 29.15 -10.49 -28.54
CA ASN A 5 28.17 -11.59 -28.34
C ASN A 5 28.78 -12.82 -27.64
N LEU A 6 30.11 -12.90 -27.52
CA LEU A 6 30.77 -13.99 -26.80
C LEU A 6 30.91 -13.72 -25.28
N LEU A 7 30.86 -12.45 -24.86
CA LEU A 7 30.86 -12.08 -23.44
C LEU A 7 29.50 -12.23 -22.77
N ILE A 8 28.40 -12.10 -23.54
CA ILE A 8 27.04 -12.27 -23.00
C ILE A 8 26.71 -13.76 -22.78
N LEU A 9 27.30 -14.67 -23.58
CA LEU A 9 27.09 -16.11 -23.39
C LEU A 9 27.95 -16.71 -22.26
N LEU A 10 29.01 -16.03 -21.80
CA LEU A 10 29.87 -16.49 -20.69
C LEU A 10 29.42 -15.95 -19.32
N CYS A 11 28.58 -14.91 -19.28
CA CYS A 11 27.98 -14.40 -18.04
C CYS A 11 26.72 -15.12 -17.59
N MET A 12 26.13 -16.00 -18.41
CA MET A 12 24.95 -16.79 -18.02
C MET A 12 25.27 -18.11 -17.30
N LEU A 13 26.54 -18.35 -16.96
CA LEU A 13 26.98 -19.57 -16.25
C LEU A 13 27.56 -19.30 -14.86
N LEU A 14 27.29 -18.12 -14.29
CA LEU A 14 27.77 -17.80 -12.95
C LEU A 14 26.61 -17.68 -11.94
N LEU A 15 26.46 -18.76 -11.21
CA LEU A 15 26.12 -18.82 -9.81
C LEU A 15 24.69 -18.38 -9.43
N PHE A 16 23.77 -19.32 -9.58
CA PHE A 16 22.77 -19.44 -8.51
C PHE A 16 23.52 -19.88 -7.23
N PRO A 17 23.44 -19.14 -6.14
CA PRO A 17 23.68 -19.76 -4.85
C PRO A 17 22.56 -20.77 -4.69
N VAL A 18 22.83 -22.02 -4.96
CA VAL A 18 22.07 -23.10 -4.34
C VAL A 18 22.24 -22.80 -2.85
N SER A 19 21.21 -22.18 -2.24
CA SER A 19 21.04 -22.26 -0.80
C SER A 19 20.98 -23.76 -0.53
N GLY A 20 22.12 -24.32 -0.16
CA GLY A 20 22.21 -25.73 0.23
C GLY A 20 21.19 -25.92 1.34
N GLN A 21 20.03 -26.47 1.02
CA GLN A 21 19.09 -26.91 2.04
C GLN A 21 19.89 -27.85 2.92
N SER A 22 20.14 -27.46 4.16
CA SER A 22 20.71 -28.36 5.11
C SER A 22 19.75 -29.55 5.20
N ASN A 23 20.27 -30.77 5.21
CA ASN A 23 19.45 -31.98 5.33
C ASN A 23 18.65 -32.07 6.65
N ASN A 24 18.65 -31.01 7.44
CA ASN A 24 18.09 -30.94 8.79
C ASN A 24 16.68 -30.36 8.84
N ARG A 25 16.41 -29.29 8.10
CA ARG A 25 15.04 -28.74 7.89
C ARG A 25 14.76 -28.71 6.40
N GLU A 26 13.59 -29.21 6.01
CA GLU A 26 13.12 -29.17 4.62
C GLU A 26 11.84 -28.35 4.56
N LYS A 27 11.74 -27.44 3.59
CA LYS A 27 10.51 -26.72 3.26
C LYS A 27 10.11 -27.07 1.83
N TYR A 28 8.84 -27.39 1.64
CA TYR A 28 8.28 -27.73 0.34
C TYR A 28 7.16 -26.75 -0.03
N ASN A 29 7.11 -26.40 -1.29
CA ASN A 29 5.95 -25.80 -1.91
C ASN A 29 4.87 -26.88 -2.04
N PHE A 30 3.76 -26.69 -1.32
CA PHE A 30 2.65 -27.63 -1.27
C PHE A 30 1.48 -27.24 -2.18
N ASN A 31 1.65 -26.18 -2.99
CA ASN A 31 0.62 -25.65 -3.89
C ASN A 31 0.22 -26.58 -5.04
N PRO A 32 1.11 -27.38 -5.70
CA PRO A 32 0.73 -28.21 -6.84
C PRO A 32 -0.17 -29.38 -6.48
N GLY A 33 -1.01 -29.79 -7.43
CA GLY A 33 -1.72 -31.09 -7.40
C GLY A 33 -2.90 -31.18 -6.44
N TRP A 34 -3.63 -30.10 -6.23
CA TRP A 34 -4.91 -30.11 -5.51
C TRP A 34 -6.08 -30.44 -6.41
N LEU A 35 -7.12 -30.96 -5.81
CA LEU A 35 -8.42 -31.28 -6.40
C LEU A 35 -9.48 -30.41 -5.73
N LEU A 36 -10.33 -29.75 -6.52
CA LEU A 36 -11.36 -28.82 -6.07
C LEU A 36 -12.75 -29.31 -6.47
N TYR A 37 -13.67 -29.30 -5.51
CA TYR A 37 -15.10 -29.46 -5.72
C TYR A 37 -15.85 -28.29 -5.08
N ILE A 38 -16.72 -27.62 -5.86
CA ILE A 38 -17.56 -26.52 -5.38
C ILE A 38 -18.92 -27.09 -4.99
N GLY A 39 -19.29 -26.95 -3.75
CA GLY A 39 -20.45 -27.52 -3.09
C GLY A 39 -20.07 -28.35 -1.87
N ASP A 40 -21.06 -28.75 -1.08
CA ASP A 40 -20.83 -29.69 0.04
C ASP A 40 -21.02 -31.13 -0.42
N THR A 41 -20.11 -32.00 -0.02
CA THR A 41 -20.19 -33.42 -0.33
C THR A 41 -19.73 -34.23 0.89
N PRO A 42 -20.69 -34.79 1.64
CA PRO A 42 -20.39 -35.60 2.84
C PRO A 42 -19.49 -36.80 2.53
N GLY A 43 -18.53 -37.06 3.39
CA GLY A 43 -17.58 -38.19 3.26
C GLY A 43 -16.31 -37.82 2.49
N ALA A 44 -16.19 -36.61 1.97
CA ALA A 44 -14.99 -36.17 1.24
C ALA A 44 -13.72 -36.07 2.12
N GLU A 45 -13.84 -36.14 3.43
CA GLU A 45 -12.72 -36.27 4.36
C GLU A 45 -12.07 -37.69 4.34
N ARG A 46 -12.79 -38.71 3.87
CA ARG A 46 -12.34 -40.10 3.92
C ARG A 46 -11.30 -40.40 2.85
N THR A 47 -10.39 -41.33 3.16
CA THR A 47 -9.34 -41.74 2.23
C THR A 47 -9.83 -42.55 1.04
N ASP A 48 -10.96 -43.31 1.21
CA ASP A 48 -11.59 -44.13 0.19
C ASP A 48 -12.62 -43.36 -0.68
N PHE A 49 -12.80 -42.07 -0.46
CA PHE A 49 -13.68 -41.23 -1.26
C PHE A 49 -13.12 -41.02 -2.67
N SER A 50 -13.95 -41.21 -3.71
CA SER A 50 -13.55 -41.01 -5.11
C SER A 50 -13.61 -39.53 -5.46
N ASP A 51 -12.45 -38.97 -5.81
CA ASP A 51 -12.24 -37.59 -6.26
C ASP A 51 -11.73 -37.50 -7.72
N GLU A 52 -11.87 -38.56 -8.50
CA GLU A 52 -11.38 -38.64 -9.89
C GLU A 52 -11.97 -37.54 -10.80
N ASN A 53 -13.22 -37.14 -10.55
CA ASN A 53 -13.94 -36.14 -11.34
C ASN A 53 -13.77 -34.72 -10.82
N TRP A 54 -12.97 -34.51 -9.79
CA TRP A 54 -12.75 -33.19 -9.24
C TRP A 54 -11.81 -32.38 -10.14
N LYS A 55 -11.99 -31.05 -10.13
CA LYS A 55 -11.13 -30.15 -10.91
C LYS A 55 -9.71 -30.13 -10.38
N LYS A 56 -8.75 -30.49 -11.22
CA LYS A 56 -7.31 -30.38 -10.89
C LYS A 56 -6.90 -28.90 -10.92
N ILE A 57 -6.25 -28.44 -9.84
CA ILE A 57 -5.77 -27.07 -9.71
C ILE A 57 -4.39 -27.03 -9.06
N THR A 58 -3.73 -25.89 -9.23
CA THR A 58 -2.57 -25.47 -8.45
C THR A 58 -2.98 -24.27 -7.59
N LEU A 59 -2.59 -24.27 -6.31
CA LEU A 59 -2.74 -23.13 -5.41
C LEU A 59 -1.61 -22.09 -5.67
N PRO A 60 -1.79 -20.82 -5.27
CA PRO A 60 -2.98 -20.24 -4.67
C PRO A 60 -4.11 -20.10 -5.69
N ARG A 61 -5.35 -20.39 -5.29
CA ARG A 61 -6.51 -20.25 -6.15
C ARG A 61 -7.81 -20.16 -5.36
N ALA A 62 -8.49 -19.01 -5.41
CA ALA A 62 -9.85 -18.91 -4.91
C ALA A 62 -10.82 -19.60 -5.90
N PHE A 63 -11.85 -20.28 -5.39
CA PHE A 63 -12.81 -20.93 -6.29
C PHE A 63 -13.69 -19.95 -7.09
N ASN A 64 -13.81 -18.71 -6.60
CA ASN A 64 -14.59 -17.62 -7.20
C ASN A 64 -13.70 -16.45 -7.70
N GLU A 65 -12.45 -16.73 -8.06
CA GLU A 65 -11.41 -15.74 -8.42
C GLU A 65 -11.77 -14.80 -9.58
N ASP A 66 -12.66 -15.23 -10.49
CA ASP A 66 -13.09 -14.47 -11.66
C ASP A 66 -14.39 -13.71 -11.47
N GLU A 67 -14.94 -13.66 -10.27
CA GLU A 67 -16.22 -13.01 -10.01
C GLU A 67 -16.10 -11.53 -9.66
N ALA A 68 -15.03 -11.12 -8.99
CA ALA A 68 -14.76 -9.70 -8.75
C ALA A 68 -14.69 -8.95 -10.08
N PHE A 69 -15.12 -7.73 -10.11
CA PHE A 69 -15.25 -6.90 -11.32
C PHE A 69 -16.31 -7.35 -12.35
N LYS A 70 -17.00 -8.46 -12.14
CA LYS A 70 -18.18 -8.77 -12.98
C LYS A 70 -19.28 -7.74 -12.73
N VAL A 71 -19.95 -7.32 -13.82
CA VAL A 71 -21.08 -6.39 -13.74
C VAL A 71 -22.34 -7.08 -13.23
N HIS A 72 -23.25 -6.32 -12.63
CA HIS A 72 -24.56 -6.77 -12.14
C HIS A 72 -24.57 -7.86 -11.07
N ILE A 73 -23.43 -8.14 -10.40
CA ILE A 73 -23.42 -9.03 -9.24
C ILE A 73 -23.59 -8.26 -7.93
N TRP A 74 -24.27 -8.88 -6.95
CA TRP A 74 -24.50 -8.29 -5.63
C TRP A 74 -23.51 -8.78 -4.56
N GLY A 75 -22.66 -9.71 -4.92
CA GLY A 75 -21.63 -10.32 -4.10
C GLY A 75 -21.01 -11.50 -4.82
N MET A 76 -19.82 -11.89 -4.35
CA MET A 76 -19.16 -13.11 -4.83
C MET A 76 -19.81 -14.34 -4.23
N THR A 77 -19.70 -15.48 -4.92
CA THR A 77 -20.22 -16.77 -4.45
C THR A 77 -19.69 -17.11 -3.05
N ASP A 78 -20.60 -17.38 -2.13
CA ASP A 78 -20.36 -17.63 -0.71
C ASP A 78 -20.72 -19.06 -0.28
N THR A 79 -20.38 -20.04 -1.06
CA THR A 79 -20.69 -21.46 -0.86
C THR A 79 -19.60 -22.24 -0.15
N ILE A 80 -19.90 -23.52 0.14
CA ILE A 80 -18.93 -24.49 0.60
C ILE A 80 -18.10 -24.98 -0.59
N ALA A 81 -16.83 -25.25 -0.36
CA ALA A 81 -15.96 -25.91 -1.30
C ALA A 81 -15.03 -26.91 -0.58
N TRP A 82 -14.74 -28.00 -1.24
CA TRP A 82 -13.79 -29.00 -0.78
C TRP A 82 -12.52 -28.95 -1.60
N TYR A 83 -11.39 -29.05 -0.91
CA TYR A 83 -10.05 -29.18 -1.47
C TYR A 83 -9.47 -30.49 -0.99
N ARG A 84 -8.91 -31.31 -1.90
CA ARG A 84 -8.26 -32.57 -1.56
C ARG A 84 -6.90 -32.65 -2.23
N LYS A 85 -5.95 -33.36 -1.59
CA LYS A 85 -4.64 -33.60 -2.19
C LYS A 85 -4.06 -34.92 -1.70
N HIS A 86 -3.57 -35.70 -2.66
CA HIS A 86 -2.79 -36.90 -2.43
C HIS A 86 -1.31 -36.57 -2.45
N PHE A 87 -0.56 -37.06 -1.48
CA PHE A 87 0.88 -36.82 -1.42
C PHE A 87 1.62 -37.95 -0.67
N ARG A 88 2.94 -38.00 -0.92
CA ARG A 88 3.85 -38.91 -0.19
C ARG A 88 5.06 -38.15 0.32
N LEU A 89 5.43 -38.40 1.56
CA LEU A 89 6.60 -37.76 2.14
C LEU A 89 7.91 -38.42 1.66
N PRO A 90 9.00 -37.67 1.63
CA PRO A 90 10.32 -38.22 1.40
C PRO A 90 10.69 -39.19 2.54
N LYS A 91 11.54 -40.18 2.23
CA LYS A 91 11.97 -41.17 3.26
C LYS A 91 12.69 -40.56 4.46
N THR A 92 13.30 -39.38 4.26
CA THR A 92 13.97 -38.53 5.27
C THR A 92 13.03 -38.02 6.35
N ALA A 93 11.72 -37.96 6.09
CA ALA A 93 10.70 -37.48 7.03
C ALA A 93 10.44 -38.47 8.20
N LYS A 94 10.80 -39.75 8.03
CA LYS A 94 10.53 -40.76 9.07
C LYS A 94 11.26 -40.42 10.36
N GLY A 95 10.52 -40.28 11.45
CA GLY A 95 11.06 -39.96 12.78
C GLY A 95 11.28 -38.44 13.02
N LYS A 96 10.97 -37.62 12.05
CA LYS A 96 10.98 -36.15 12.15
C LYS A 96 9.58 -35.57 12.45
N LYS A 97 9.50 -34.26 12.68
CA LYS A 97 8.25 -33.50 12.81
C LYS A 97 7.84 -32.99 11.44
N VAL A 98 6.56 -32.96 11.19
CA VAL A 98 5.99 -32.45 9.95
C VAL A 98 4.87 -31.45 10.26
N PHE A 99 5.00 -30.24 9.75
CA PHE A 99 4.00 -29.17 9.91
C PHE A 99 3.49 -28.72 8.55
N ILE A 100 2.22 -28.35 8.50
CA ILE A 100 1.65 -27.65 7.36
C ILE A 100 1.34 -26.20 7.75
N GLU A 101 1.57 -25.28 6.83
CA GLU A 101 1.27 -23.86 6.95
C GLU A 101 0.42 -23.43 5.76
N PHE A 102 -0.76 -22.87 6.02
CA PHE A 102 -1.58 -22.14 5.06
C PHE A 102 -1.44 -20.66 5.35
N GLU A 103 -1.03 -19.85 4.40
CA GLU A 103 -0.93 -18.38 4.56
C GLU A 103 -2.30 -17.70 4.68
N GLY A 104 -3.37 -18.42 4.40
CA GLY A 104 -4.75 -18.03 4.63
C GLY A 104 -5.75 -18.94 3.93
N VAL A 105 -6.86 -19.19 4.59
CA VAL A 105 -8.01 -19.95 4.07
C VAL A 105 -9.28 -19.18 4.42
N ARG A 106 -10.16 -19.00 3.46
CA ARG A 106 -11.33 -18.14 3.65
C ARG A 106 -12.65 -18.89 3.39
N GLN A 107 -13.74 -18.66 4.17
CA GLN A 107 -13.80 -17.85 5.40
C GLN A 107 -13.38 -18.67 6.61
N ALA A 108 -13.88 -19.89 6.74
CA ALA A 108 -13.55 -20.89 7.74
C ALA A 108 -13.24 -22.22 7.07
N ALA A 109 -12.49 -23.09 7.73
CA ALA A 109 -12.20 -24.42 7.20
C ALA A 109 -12.01 -25.46 8.30
N ASP A 110 -12.60 -26.63 8.06
CA ASP A 110 -12.23 -27.88 8.74
C ASP A 110 -11.12 -28.58 7.97
N PHE A 111 -10.11 -29.03 8.68
CA PHE A 111 -8.95 -29.73 8.11
C PHE A 111 -8.94 -31.19 8.53
N TYR A 112 -8.68 -32.06 7.56
CA TYR A 112 -8.62 -33.51 7.75
C TYR A 112 -7.33 -34.06 7.15
N LEU A 113 -6.71 -35.03 7.83
CA LEU A 113 -5.58 -35.78 7.29
C LEU A 113 -5.86 -37.27 7.48
N ASN A 114 -5.83 -38.03 6.40
CA ASN A 114 -6.12 -39.47 6.37
C ASN A 114 -7.46 -39.82 7.03
N GLY A 115 -8.51 -39.00 6.78
CA GLY A 115 -9.85 -39.15 7.32
C GLY A 115 -10.03 -38.68 8.76
N LYS A 116 -8.99 -38.22 9.43
CA LYS A 116 -9.05 -37.70 10.82
C LYS A 116 -9.11 -36.15 10.80
N HIS A 117 -10.02 -35.60 11.58
CA HIS A 117 -10.08 -34.14 11.80
C HIS A 117 -8.84 -33.70 12.59
N ILE A 118 -8.09 -32.73 12.05
CA ILE A 118 -6.85 -32.21 12.65
C ILE A 118 -7.00 -30.80 13.20
N GLY A 119 -8.04 -30.05 12.80
CA GLY A 119 -8.30 -28.73 13.33
C GLY A 119 -9.30 -27.90 12.55
N LEU A 120 -9.60 -26.74 13.10
CA LEU A 120 -10.53 -25.73 12.57
C LEU A 120 -9.83 -24.38 12.49
N HIS A 121 -10.11 -23.62 11.46
CA HIS A 121 -9.71 -22.22 11.29
C HIS A 121 -10.93 -21.37 10.93
N GLU A 122 -11.10 -20.20 11.56
CA GLU A 122 -12.35 -19.45 11.46
C GLU A 122 -12.18 -17.97 11.11
N ASN A 123 -11.01 -17.35 11.23
CA ASN A 123 -10.88 -15.91 11.04
C ASN A 123 -10.81 -15.46 9.57
N GLY A 124 -10.48 -16.36 8.64
CA GLY A 124 -10.53 -16.12 7.19
C GLY A 124 -9.44 -15.21 6.59
N VAL A 125 -8.58 -14.61 7.38
CA VAL A 125 -7.60 -13.61 6.89
C VAL A 125 -6.16 -13.90 7.30
N MET A 126 -5.94 -14.68 8.37
CA MET A 126 -4.62 -14.95 8.91
C MET A 126 -4.11 -16.33 8.51
N ALA A 127 -2.80 -16.54 8.65
CA ALA A 127 -2.17 -17.85 8.45
C ALA A 127 -2.57 -18.84 9.55
N VAL A 128 -2.61 -20.11 9.17
CA VAL A 128 -2.94 -21.23 10.05
C VAL A 128 -2.00 -22.39 9.81
N GLY A 129 -1.65 -23.15 10.85
CA GLY A 129 -0.82 -24.33 10.71
C GLY A 129 -1.13 -25.43 11.70
N PHE A 130 -0.75 -26.64 11.34
CA PHE A 130 -1.00 -27.84 12.13
C PHE A 130 0.22 -28.75 12.19
N ASP A 131 0.42 -29.44 13.30
CA ASP A 131 1.33 -30.58 13.42
C ASP A 131 0.67 -31.82 12.80
N LEU A 132 1.16 -32.23 11.65
CA LEU A 132 0.66 -33.40 10.92
C LEU A 132 1.24 -34.72 11.44
N THR A 133 2.33 -34.68 12.19
CA THR A 133 3.13 -35.86 12.58
C THR A 133 2.30 -37.01 13.13
N PRO A 134 1.31 -36.81 14.05
CA PRO A 134 0.53 -37.90 14.63
C PRO A 134 -0.45 -38.60 13.66
N PHE A 135 -0.71 -37.98 12.51
CA PHE A 135 -1.76 -38.38 11.57
C PHE A 135 -1.21 -38.97 10.26
N LEU A 136 0.13 -38.92 10.06
CA LEU A 136 0.80 -39.28 8.81
C LEU A 136 1.05 -40.78 8.66
N ASN A 137 0.90 -41.24 7.43
CA ASN A 137 1.39 -42.52 6.96
C ASN A 137 2.83 -42.37 6.41
N PHE A 138 3.85 -42.57 7.26
CA PHE A 138 5.23 -42.49 6.81
C PHE A 138 5.55 -43.68 5.89
N GLY A 139 5.97 -43.39 4.65
CA GLY A 139 6.28 -44.37 3.59
C GLY A 139 5.07 -44.81 2.76
N GLY A 140 3.86 -44.34 3.13
CA GLY A 140 2.60 -44.52 2.37
C GLY A 140 2.06 -43.29 1.73
N GLU A 141 0.91 -43.42 1.11
CA GLU A 141 0.11 -42.25 0.62
C GLU A 141 -0.61 -41.59 1.78
N ASN A 142 -0.72 -40.29 1.68
CA ASN A 142 -1.50 -39.45 2.60
C ASN A 142 -2.51 -38.64 1.80
N VAL A 143 -3.69 -38.41 2.36
CA VAL A 143 -4.74 -37.58 1.80
C VAL A 143 -5.07 -36.46 2.78
N ILE A 144 -4.82 -35.22 2.40
CA ILE A 144 -5.30 -34.04 3.11
C ILE A 144 -6.58 -33.55 2.45
N ALA A 145 -7.58 -33.21 3.27
CA ALA A 145 -8.85 -32.67 2.80
C ALA A 145 -9.24 -31.44 3.63
N LEU A 146 -9.80 -30.43 2.96
CA LEU A 146 -10.31 -29.22 3.58
C LEU A 146 -11.76 -29.02 3.15
N ARG A 147 -12.65 -28.81 4.13
CA ARG A 147 -14.00 -28.29 3.90
C ARG A 147 -14.00 -26.81 4.22
N THR A 148 -14.04 -25.95 3.20
CA THR A 148 -14.08 -24.51 3.36
C THR A 148 -15.51 -24.01 3.30
N ASP A 149 -15.86 -23.08 4.18
CA ASP A 149 -17.15 -22.38 4.22
C ASP A 149 -16.89 -20.90 4.00
N ASN A 150 -17.42 -20.34 2.89
CA ASN A 150 -17.16 -18.97 2.49
C ASN A 150 -18.35 -18.04 2.78
N ASP A 151 -19.33 -18.46 3.62
CA ASP A 151 -20.45 -17.57 3.99
C ASP A 151 -19.91 -16.33 4.72
N TRP A 152 -20.17 -15.15 4.14
CA TRP A 152 -19.76 -13.88 4.76
C TRP A 152 -20.48 -13.60 6.09
N ARG A 153 -21.58 -14.33 6.43
CA ARG A 153 -22.29 -14.31 7.71
C ARG A 153 -21.78 -15.38 8.67
N TYR A 154 -20.67 -16.04 8.34
CA TYR A 154 -20.09 -17.08 9.17
C TYR A 154 -19.90 -16.61 10.62
N LYS A 155 -20.33 -17.45 11.55
CA LYS A 155 -20.20 -17.20 13.00
C LYS A 155 -19.20 -18.19 13.59
N GLU A 156 -18.37 -17.67 14.49
CA GLU A 156 -17.48 -18.52 15.29
C GLU A 156 -18.28 -19.61 15.98
N ARG A 157 -17.93 -20.87 15.78
CA ARG A 157 -18.69 -22.03 16.27
C ARG A 157 -18.82 -22.10 17.78
N SER A 158 -17.75 -21.70 18.50
CA SER A 158 -17.72 -21.77 19.96
C SER A 158 -18.56 -20.73 20.67
N THR A 159 -18.77 -19.56 20.06
CA THR A 159 -19.41 -18.38 20.71
C THR A 159 -20.65 -17.88 19.98
N GLY A 160 -20.83 -18.24 18.71
CA GLY A 160 -21.86 -17.67 17.83
C GLY A 160 -21.61 -16.23 17.40
N SER A 161 -20.43 -15.67 17.64
CA SER A 161 -20.08 -14.30 17.28
C SER A 161 -19.72 -14.18 15.81
N LEU A 162 -20.16 -13.10 15.16
CA LEU A 162 -19.74 -12.71 13.82
C LEU A 162 -18.33 -12.11 13.90
N PHE A 163 -17.52 -12.32 12.88
CA PHE A 163 -16.27 -11.60 12.69
C PHE A 163 -16.55 -10.19 12.16
N GLN A 164 -15.98 -9.19 12.81
CA GLN A 164 -16.26 -7.78 12.50
C GLN A 164 -15.81 -7.39 11.07
N TRP A 165 -14.80 -8.04 10.54
CA TRP A 165 -14.25 -7.79 9.20
C TRP A 165 -14.94 -8.57 8.07
N ASN A 166 -15.98 -9.33 8.36
CA ASN A 166 -16.80 -9.98 7.35
C ASN A 166 -17.83 -9.00 6.82
N ASP A 167 -17.43 -8.12 5.93
CA ASP A 167 -18.29 -7.13 5.30
C ASP A 167 -18.13 -7.15 3.77
N ARG A 168 -19.27 -7.29 3.06
CA ARG A 168 -19.33 -7.33 1.59
C ARG A 168 -18.80 -6.06 0.92
N ASN A 169 -18.93 -4.91 1.58
CA ASN A 169 -18.54 -3.62 1.00
C ASN A 169 -17.04 -3.38 1.10
N PHE A 170 -16.37 -3.98 2.08
CA PHE A 170 -14.98 -3.69 2.38
C PHE A 170 -13.99 -4.73 1.87
N ASN A 171 -14.40 -6.00 1.81
CA ASN A 171 -13.50 -7.09 1.45
C ASN A 171 -14.10 -7.97 0.37
N ALA A 172 -13.36 -8.15 -0.72
CA ALA A 172 -13.71 -9.16 -1.70
C ALA A 172 -13.63 -10.55 -1.06
N ASN A 173 -14.71 -11.32 -1.17
CA ASN A 173 -14.85 -12.61 -0.50
C ASN A 173 -14.25 -13.75 -1.34
N TYR A 174 -12.95 -13.71 -1.58
CA TYR A 174 -12.22 -14.77 -2.29
C TYR A 174 -12.17 -16.03 -1.47
N GLY A 175 -12.98 -17.03 -1.83
CA GLY A 175 -13.20 -18.23 -1.04
C GLY A 175 -12.24 -19.37 -1.30
N GLY A 176 -12.11 -20.25 -0.31
CA GLY A 176 -11.24 -21.42 -0.39
C GLY A 176 -9.79 -21.15 0.02
N VAL A 177 -8.82 -21.53 -0.81
CA VAL A 177 -7.37 -21.39 -0.52
C VAL A 177 -6.72 -20.38 -1.49
N PRO A 178 -6.94 -19.06 -1.28
CA PRO A 178 -6.43 -18.02 -2.18
C PRO A 178 -4.96 -17.66 -1.96
N LYS A 179 -4.28 -18.27 -0.98
CA LYS A 179 -2.89 -17.98 -0.59
C LYS A 179 -2.04 -19.27 -0.61
N ASN A 180 -0.73 -19.12 -0.44
CA ASN A 180 0.21 -20.25 -0.52
C ASN A 180 0.05 -21.26 0.62
N VAL A 181 0.51 -22.49 0.33
CA VAL A 181 0.59 -23.59 1.31
C VAL A 181 2.01 -24.16 1.31
N TRP A 182 2.56 -24.33 2.51
CA TRP A 182 3.91 -24.85 2.74
C TRP A 182 3.89 -26.08 3.63
N LEU A 183 4.80 -27.04 3.34
CA LEU A 183 5.05 -28.19 4.20
C LEU A 183 6.46 -28.06 4.77
N HIS A 184 6.57 -28.21 6.09
CA HIS A 184 7.85 -28.14 6.81
C HIS A 184 8.16 -29.49 7.46
N ILE A 185 9.39 -29.96 7.25
CA ILE A 185 9.91 -31.16 7.89
C ILE A 185 11.11 -30.75 8.74
N THR A 186 11.05 -30.99 10.05
CA THR A 186 12.07 -30.56 11.01
C THR A 186 12.55 -31.74 11.86
N ASP A 187 13.67 -31.57 12.52
CA ASP A 187 14.08 -32.46 13.60
C ASP A 187 13.10 -32.39 14.78
N LYS A 188 13.26 -33.24 15.81
CA LYS A 188 12.53 -33.17 17.08
C LYS A 188 13.02 -32.06 18.02
N LEU A 189 14.21 -31.55 17.78
CA LEU A 189 14.68 -30.29 18.34
C LEU A 189 14.62 -29.24 17.21
N TYR A 190 13.69 -28.31 17.32
CA TYR A 190 13.39 -27.38 16.21
C TYR A 190 13.03 -26.00 16.70
N GLN A 191 13.33 -25.01 15.87
CA GLN A 191 12.79 -23.66 15.94
C GLN A 191 11.34 -23.68 15.49
N THR A 192 10.43 -23.10 16.28
CA THR A 192 8.98 -23.15 16.01
C THR A 192 8.58 -22.27 14.83
N LEU A 193 7.39 -22.50 14.28
CA LEU A 193 6.78 -21.63 13.28
C LEU A 193 6.03 -20.46 13.96
N PRO A 194 5.95 -19.27 13.33
CA PRO A 194 5.26 -18.11 13.89
C PRO A 194 3.73 -18.22 13.72
N LEU A 195 3.10 -19.30 14.17
CA LEU A 195 1.69 -19.64 13.96
C LEU A 195 0.97 -19.80 15.30
N TYR A 196 0.67 -18.65 15.93
CA TYR A 196 0.22 -18.64 17.31
C TYR A 196 -1.17 -19.27 17.51
N SER A 197 -2.15 -18.92 16.69
CA SER A 197 -3.55 -19.36 16.88
C SER A 197 -3.72 -20.86 17.03
N ASN A 198 -3.00 -21.67 16.26
CA ASN A 198 -3.17 -23.13 16.26
C ASN A 198 -2.03 -23.88 16.96
N LEU A 199 -0.79 -23.35 16.86
CA LEU A 199 0.39 -24.02 17.42
C LEU A 199 0.87 -23.40 18.74
N GLN A 200 0.36 -22.24 19.14
CA GLN A 200 0.79 -21.46 20.31
C GLN A 200 2.30 -21.13 20.26
N THR A 201 2.83 -20.89 19.04
CA THR A 201 4.26 -20.68 18.79
C THR A 201 4.54 -19.34 18.14
N THR A 202 5.71 -18.76 18.46
CA THR A 202 6.10 -17.40 18.09
C THR A 202 7.24 -17.32 17.07
N GLY A 203 7.88 -18.45 16.74
CA GLY A 203 8.93 -18.50 15.71
C GLY A 203 10.18 -17.71 16.09
N THR A 204 10.82 -17.17 15.06
CA THR A 204 12.04 -16.36 15.15
C THR A 204 11.69 -14.85 15.13
N TYR A 205 12.45 -14.06 15.90
CA TYR A 205 12.36 -12.60 15.93
C TYR A 205 13.75 -12.02 15.75
N ILE A 206 13.92 -11.22 14.69
CA ILE A 206 15.16 -10.54 14.33
C ILE A 206 14.93 -9.03 14.40
N TYR A 207 15.82 -8.34 15.11
CA TYR A 207 15.74 -6.87 15.23
C TYR A 207 17.12 -6.25 15.44
N ALA A 208 17.21 -4.94 15.34
CA ALA A 208 18.43 -4.18 15.60
C ALA A 208 18.18 -3.11 16.66
N SER A 209 19.17 -2.90 17.52
CA SER A 209 19.24 -1.80 18.48
C SER A 209 20.48 -0.95 18.27
N ASP A 210 20.59 0.18 18.97
CA ASP A 210 21.73 1.09 18.93
C ASP A 210 22.14 1.48 17.51
N ILE A 211 21.14 1.70 16.65
CA ILE A 211 21.35 1.99 15.23
C ILE A 211 21.95 3.38 15.09
N LYS A 212 23.15 3.43 14.49
CA LYS A 212 23.88 4.64 14.13
C LYS A 212 23.94 4.74 12.60
N VAL A 213 22.98 5.45 12.02
CA VAL A 213 22.81 5.53 10.57
C VAL A 213 24.07 6.09 9.89
N LYS A 214 24.64 7.17 10.43
CA LYS A 214 25.82 7.85 9.86
C LYS A 214 27.06 6.96 9.78
N THR A 215 27.30 6.11 10.79
CA THR A 215 28.46 5.19 10.84
C THR A 215 28.13 3.78 10.38
N ARG A 216 26.86 3.54 9.99
CA ARG A 216 26.38 2.24 9.47
C ARG A 216 26.61 1.11 10.47
N GLU A 217 26.35 1.38 11.75
CA GLU A 217 26.53 0.44 12.85
C GLU A 217 25.18 0.13 13.55
N ALA A 218 25.04 -1.09 14.03
CA ALA A 218 23.94 -1.48 14.93
C ALA A 218 24.31 -2.74 15.73
N VAL A 219 23.58 -3.02 16.80
CA VAL A 219 23.60 -4.31 17.44
C VAL A 219 22.44 -5.12 16.86
N VAL A 220 22.75 -6.26 16.21
CA VAL A 220 21.76 -7.17 15.65
C VAL A 220 21.48 -8.28 16.65
N HIS A 221 20.18 -8.53 16.88
CA HIS A 221 19.64 -9.53 17.80
C HIS A 221 18.87 -10.58 17.03
N ALA A 222 18.98 -11.81 17.46
CA ALA A 222 18.18 -12.92 16.97
C ALA A 222 17.66 -13.71 18.17
N GLU A 223 16.35 -13.91 18.22
CA GLU A 223 15.65 -14.70 19.22
C GLU A 223 14.84 -15.77 18.49
N SER A 224 15.01 -17.06 18.89
CA SER A 224 14.21 -18.15 18.33
C SER A 224 13.54 -18.93 19.44
N GLN A 225 12.23 -19.10 19.31
CA GLN A 225 11.51 -20.04 20.15
C GLN A 225 11.83 -21.46 19.68
N VAL A 226 12.39 -22.29 20.58
CA VAL A 226 12.87 -23.65 20.30
C VAL A 226 12.12 -24.65 21.17
N ARG A 227 11.73 -25.76 20.57
CA ARG A 227 11.08 -26.87 21.28
C ARG A 227 11.88 -28.15 21.19
N ASN A 228 12.06 -28.84 22.33
CA ASN A 228 12.68 -30.15 22.42
C ASN A 228 11.61 -31.24 22.56
N GLU A 229 11.38 -32.01 21.52
CA GLU A 229 10.49 -33.19 21.53
C GLU A 229 11.24 -34.53 21.53
N TYR A 230 12.55 -34.52 21.84
CA TYR A 230 13.24 -35.78 22.20
C TYR A 230 12.79 -36.26 23.57
N GLY A 231 12.78 -37.59 23.79
CA GLY A 231 12.48 -38.19 25.09
C GLY A 231 13.59 -38.02 26.13
N LYS A 232 14.48 -37.03 25.98
CA LYS A 232 15.65 -36.77 26.85
C LYS A 232 16.03 -35.29 26.80
N SER A 233 16.82 -34.84 27.77
CA SER A 233 17.45 -33.54 27.75
C SER A 233 18.51 -33.46 26.65
N VAL A 234 18.68 -32.28 26.07
CA VAL A 234 19.65 -31.99 24.98
C VAL A 234 20.38 -30.70 25.29
N HIS A 235 21.71 -30.73 25.14
CA HIS A 235 22.53 -29.52 25.17
C HIS A 235 22.56 -28.91 23.75
N VAL A 236 22.20 -27.65 23.62
CA VAL A 236 22.06 -26.96 22.33
C VAL A 236 22.86 -25.66 22.31
N ASP A 237 23.63 -25.45 21.24
CA ASP A 237 24.23 -24.20 20.90
C ASP A 237 23.35 -23.47 19.84
N TYR A 238 23.24 -22.17 19.98
CA TYR A 238 22.48 -21.31 19.06
C TYR A 238 23.44 -20.41 18.29
N GLU A 239 23.54 -20.61 16.98
CA GLU A 239 24.42 -19.85 16.09
C GLU A 239 23.60 -19.01 15.10
N VAL A 240 24.04 -17.79 14.87
CA VAL A 240 23.44 -16.84 13.92
C VAL A 240 24.48 -16.45 12.88
N SER A 241 24.16 -16.65 11.61
CA SER A 241 24.96 -16.18 10.47
C SER A 241 24.14 -15.20 9.63
N ILE A 242 24.72 -14.04 9.35
CA ILE A 242 24.05 -12.98 8.56
C ILE A 242 24.73 -12.90 7.20
N TYR A 243 23.91 -12.90 6.16
CA TYR A 243 24.33 -12.74 4.77
C TYR A 243 23.71 -11.47 4.19
N ASP A 244 24.51 -10.71 3.44
CA ASP A 244 24.05 -9.52 2.74
C ASP A 244 23.22 -9.88 1.48
N TYR A 245 22.77 -8.86 0.78
CA TYR A 245 21.96 -9.01 -0.42
C TYR A 245 22.65 -9.87 -1.51
N ASP A 246 23.98 -9.78 -1.62
CA ASP A 246 24.77 -10.54 -2.59
C ASP A 246 25.12 -11.96 -2.12
N GLY A 247 24.63 -12.37 -0.95
CA GLY A 247 24.87 -13.68 -0.34
C GLY A 247 26.24 -13.79 0.33
N LYS A 248 26.96 -12.69 0.52
CA LYS A 248 28.23 -12.68 1.24
C LYS A 248 27.95 -12.69 2.74
N ARG A 249 28.68 -13.54 3.48
CA ARG A 249 28.55 -13.60 4.93
C ARG A 249 29.14 -12.35 5.59
N VAL A 250 28.28 -11.59 6.26
CA VAL A 250 28.63 -10.38 7.02
C VAL A 250 29.20 -10.74 8.38
N SER A 251 28.57 -11.68 9.10
CA SER A 251 28.94 -12.05 10.46
C SER A 251 28.45 -13.43 10.84
N THR A 252 29.10 -14.04 11.85
CA THR A 252 28.60 -15.20 12.57
C THR A 252 28.87 -15.01 14.07
N PHE A 253 27.86 -15.26 14.90
CA PHE A 253 27.96 -15.16 16.35
C PHE A 253 27.06 -16.18 17.03
N ARG A 254 27.23 -16.39 18.35
CA ARG A 254 26.51 -17.41 19.12
C ARG A 254 25.88 -16.81 20.36
N GLY A 255 24.77 -17.44 20.76
CA GLY A 255 24.16 -17.25 22.07
C GLY A 255 24.82 -18.11 23.14
N GLN A 256 24.29 -18.03 24.37
CA GLN A 256 24.72 -18.85 25.46
C GLN A 256 24.24 -20.31 25.25
N PRO A 257 25.15 -21.32 25.40
CA PRO A 257 24.75 -22.72 25.35
C PRO A 257 23.67 -23.00 26.40
N THR A 258 22.66 -23.80 26.03
CA THR A 258 21.49 -24.07 26.87
C THR A 258 21.20 -25.56 26.93
N THR A 259 20.84 -26.08 28.08
CA THR A 259 20.33 -27.45 28.22
C THR A 259 18.83 -27.43 28.33
N MET A 260 18.15 -28.03 27.36
CA MET A 260 16.70 -28.12 27.28
C MET A 260 16.20 -29.49 27.73
N GLN A 261 15.21 -29.48 28.62
CA GLN A 261 14.58 -30.73 29.08
C GLN A 261 13.66 -31.31 27.99
N SER A 262 13.29 -32.61 28.15
CA SER A 262 12.28 -33.21 27.28
C SER A 262 10.94 -32.46 27.35
N GLY A 263 10.35 -32.10 26.22
CA GLY A 263 9.08 -31.36 26.13
C GLY A 263 9.16 -29.88 26.42
N GLU A 264 10.36 -29.36 26.72
CA GLU A 264 10.54 -27.93 27.03
C GLU A 264 10.51 -27.05 25.77
N THR A 265 9.98 -25.85 25.97
CA THR A 265 10.02 -24.78 24.98
C THR A 265 10.70 -23.54 25.59
N VAL A 266 11.76 -23.05 24.96
CA VAL A 266 12.53 -21.88 25.43
C VAL A 266 12.77 -20.90 24.28
N VAL A 267 13.11 -19.66 24.61
CA VAL A 267 13.60 -18.67 23.62
C VAL A 267 15.12 -18.57 23.75
N LEU A 268 15.83 -19.05 22.72
CA LEU A 268 17.27 -18.88 22.60
C LEU A 268 17.59 -17.52 21.98
N LYS A 269 18.63 -16.85 22.48
CA LYS A 269 19.00 -15.50 22.09
C LYS A 269 20.48 -15.39 21.74
N ALA A 270 20.78 -14.58 20.71
CA ALA A 270 22.14 -14.20 20.38
C ALA A 270 22.15 -12.75 19.88
N SER A 271 23.26 -12.03 20.12
CA SER A 271 23.43 -10.68 19.61
C SER A 271 24.89 -10.35 19.34
N ALA A 272 25.13 -9.44 18.39
CA ALA A 272 26.47 -8.92 18.10
C ALA A 272 26.41 -7.48 17.54
N PRO A 273 27.39 -6.63 17.87
CA PRO A 273 27.59 -5.37 17.19
C PRO A 273 28.14 -5.60 15.77
N LEU A 274 27.52 -4.95 14.79
CA LEU A 274 27.88 -5.04 13.38
C LEU A 274 28.19 -3.66 12.81
N LYS A 275 29.00 -3.63 11.76
CA LYS A 275 29.40 -2.43 11.00
C LYS A 275 29.12 -2.62 9.52
N ASP A 276 29.26 -1.52 8.79
CA ASP A 276 29.04 -1.48 7.33
C ASP A 276 27.67 -1.99 6.88
N LEU A 277 26.66 -1.80 7.73
CA LEU A 277 25.29 -2.21 7.43
C LEU A 277 24.62 -1.25 6.43
N HIS A 278 23.82 -1.82 5.56
CA HIS A 278 22.85 -1.10 4.73
C HIS A 278 21.49 -1.08 5.43
N PHE A 279 20.87 0.09 5.50
CA PHE A 279 19.59 0.23 6.17
C PHE A 279 18.46 0.31 5.15
N TRP A 280 17.45 -0.52 5.35
CA TRP A 280 16.23 -0.50 4.55
C TRP A 280 15.59 0.89 4.58
N SER A 281 15.10 1.36 3.43
CA SER A 281 14.56 2.70 3.28
C SER A 281 13.52 2.78 2.16
N TRP A 282 12.90 3.93 2.00
CA TRP A 282 11.98 4.22 0.90
C TRP A 282 12.67 4.08 -0.47
N GLY A 283 12.16 3.12 -1.29
CA GLY A 283 12.74 2.80 -2.58
C GLY A 283 14.15 2.20 -2.53
N TYR A 284 14.54 1.70 -1.35
CA TYR A 284 15.78 0.99 -1.10
C TYR A 284 15.52 -0.26 -0.26
N GLY A 285 15.06 -1.32 -0.93
CA GLY A 285 14.64 -2.59 -0.33
C GLY A 285 15.81 -3.50 0.02
N TYR A 286 16.83 -2.99 0.73
CA TYR A 286 18.00 -3.78 1.10
C TYR A 286 17.66 -4.78 2.21
N LEU A 287 17.83 -6.06 1.91
CA LEU A 287 17.48 -7.16 2.80
C LEU A 287 18.69 -8.04 3.08
N TYR A 288 18.69 -8.60 4.27
CA TYR A 288 19.65 -9.61 4.74
C TYR A 288 18.97 -10.95 4.91
N ASP A 289 19.69 -12.03 4.66
CA ASP A 289 19.29 -13.37 5.04
C ASP A 289 19.97 -13.70 6.39
N VAL A 290 19.16 -13.77 7.44
CA VAL A 290 19.63 -14.13 8.79
C VAL A 290 19.34 -15.59 9.02
N LYS A 291 20.40 -16.42 9.03
CA LYS A 291 20.32 -17.86 9.25
C LYS A 291 20.57 -18.16 10.74
N THR A 292 19.59 -18.74 11.39
CA THR A 292 19.67 -19.22 12.77
C THR A 292 19.79 -20.75 12.78
N THR A 293 20.77 -21.28 13.48
CA THR A 293 21.12 -22.69 13.48
C THR A 293 21.14 -23.26 14.91
N LEU A 294 20.48 -24.39 15.12
CA LEU A 294 20.60 -25.17 16.33
C LEU A 294 21.68 -26.25 16.14
N LEU A 295 22.64 -26.28 17.04
CA LEU A 295 23.74 -27.26 17.02
C LEU A 295 23.68 -28.17 18.24
N VAL A 296 23.80 -29.48 18.01
CA VAL A 296 23.94 -30.49 19.07
C VAL A 296 25.25 -31.21 18.86
N ASN A 297 26.13 -31.18 19.85
CA ASN A 297 27.50 -31.72 19.75
C ASN A 297 28.26 -31.19 18.51
N GLY A 298 28.10 -29.89 18.21
CA GLY A 298 28.71 -29.21 17.09
C GLY A 298 28.12 -29.54 15.71
N ARG A 299 27.05 -30.32 15.63
CA ARG A 299 26.36 -30.66 14.37
C ARG A 299 25.06 -29.90 14.26
N PRO A 300 24.78 -29.29 13.10
CA PRO A 300 23.48 -28.63 12.89
C PRO A 300 22.35 -29.64 12.87
N VAL A 301 21.28 -29.35 13.59
CA VAL A 301 20.05 -30.17 13.66
C VAL A 301 18.82 -29.44 13.11
N ASP A 302 18.84 -28.11 13.13
CA ASP A 302 17.77 -27.29 12.57
C ASP A 302 18.31 -25.95 12.12
N GLU A 303 17.85 -25.44 10.98
CA GLU A 303 18.23 -24.15 10.40
C GLU A 303 17.00 -23.42 9.89
N VAL A 304 16.89 -22.14 10.24
CA VAL A 304 15.85 -21.23 9.73
C VAL A 304 16.53 -20.01 9.10
N VAL A 305 16.11 -19.66 7.90
CA VAL A 305 16.53 -18.42 7.23
C VAL A 305 15.37 -17.43 7.32
N THR A 306 15.62 -16.29 7.94
CA THR A 306 14.70 -15.15 8.03
C THR A 306 15.24 -14.02 7.17
N ARG A 307 14.52 -13.68 6.12
CA ARG A 307 14.83 -12.49 5.32
C ARG A 307 14.26 -11.25 6.01
N THR A 308 15.10 -10.24 6.26
CA THR A 308 14.73 -9.02 6.97
C THR A 308 15.62 -7.85 6.55
N GLY A 309 15.25 -6.64 6.94
CA GLY A 309 16.06 -5.44 6.80
C GLY A 309 16.13 -4.68 8.12
N PHE A 310 17.18 -3.92 8.31
CA PHE A 310 17.37 -3.10 9.51
C PHE A 310 17.09 -1.64 9.17
N ARG A 311 16.44 -0.93 10.07
CA ARG A 311 16.13 0.48 9.94
C ARG A 311 15.92 1.12 11.30
N LYS A 312 16.10 2.44 11.34
CA LYS A 312 15.82 3.25 12.52
C LYS A 312 14.55 4.07 12.29
N THR A 313 13.64 4.04 13.24
CA THR A 313 12.39 4.80 13.18
C THR A 313 12.20 5.62 14.46
N ARG A 314 11.52 6.75 14.35
CA ARG A 314 11.05 7.57 15.48
C ARG A 314 9.73 8.22 15.10
N PHE A 315 8.82 8.31 16.05
CA PHE A 315 7.50 8.93 15.92
C PHE A 315 7.32 9.92 17.05
N GLY A 316 6.95 11.15 16.74
CA GLY A 316 6.80 12.20 17.74
C GLY A 316 7.03 13.59 17.14
N GLU A 317 6.81 14.65 17.91
CA GLU A 317 6.92 16.05 17.44
C GLU A 317 6.10 16.29 16.14
N GLY A 318 4.94 15.61 16.00
CA GLY A 318 4.13 15.64 14.82
C GLY A 318 4.76 15.02 13.56
N LYS A 319 5.88 14.26 13.68
CA LYS A 319 6.71 13.82 12.54
C LYS A 319 7.01 12.33 12.59
N VAL A 320 7.31 11.79 11.42
CA VAL A 320 7.83 10.43 11.20
C VAL A 320 9.27 10.51 10.73
N TRP A 321 10.18 9.78 11.37
CA TRP A 321 11.58 9.67 10.94
C TRP A 321 11.89 8.24 10.49
N LEU A 322 12.59 8.14 9.40
CA LEU A 322 13.20 6.91 8.89
C LEU A 322 14.69 7.16 8.69
N ASN A 323 15.52 6.37 9.38
CA ASN A 323 16.99 6.48 9.34
C ASN A 323 17.47 7.93 9.60
N ASP A 324 16.96 8.54 10.65
CA ASP A 324 17.26 9.91 11.09
C ASP A 324 16.81 11.03 10.13
N ARG A 325 16.02 10.73 9.10
CA ARG A 325 15.47 11.70 8.16
C ARG A 325 13.95 11.80 8.32
N VAL A 326 13.41 13.01 8.31
CA VAL A 326 11.95 13.23 8.38
C VAL A 326 11.32 12.80 7.07
N LEU A 327 10.20 12.09 7.18
CA LEU A 327 9.43 11.56 6.06
C LEU A 327 8.00 12.10 6.15
N GLN A 328 7.52 12.70 5.07
CA GLN A 328 6.09 12.92 4.89
C GLN A 328 5.48 11.70 4.18
N LEU A 329 4.41 11.16 4.73
CA LEU A 329 3.75 10.00 4.16
C LEU A 329 2.94 10.41 2.93
N LYS A 330 3.16 9.71 1.83
CA LYS A 330 2.63 9.97 0.49
C LYS A 330 2.19 8.65 -0.09
N GLY A 331 0.92 8.32 0.06
CA GLY A 331 0.54 6.95 -0.29
C GLY A 331 -0.94 6.73 -0.52
N TYR A 332 -1.32 5.48 -0.38
CA TYR A 332 -2.65 5.01 -0.72
C TYR A 332 -3.22 4.06 0.31
N ALA A 333 -4.51 4.26 0.59
CA ALA A 333 -5.34 3.28 1.26
C ALA A 333 -5.83 2.27 0.19
N GLN A 334 -5.32 1.04 0.21
CA GLN A 334 -5.59 0.00 -0.78
C GLN A 334 -6.26 -1.22 -0.14
N ARG A 335 -7.15 -1.88 -0.87
CA ARG A 335 -7.74 -3.14 -0.41
C ARG A 335 -6.65 -4.20 -0.22
N SER A 336 -6.76 -4.94 0.90
CA SER A 336 -5.79 -5.98 1.27
C SER A 336 -5.74 -7.17 0.31
N SER A 337 -6.76 -7.33 -0.52
CA SER A 337 -6.78 -8.32 -1.60
C SER A 337 -5.88 -7.97 -2.77
N ASN A 338 -5.57 -6.68 -2.96
CA ASN A 338 -4.72 -6.18 -4.06
C ASN A 338 -5.02 -6.86 -5.42
N GLU A 339 -6.31 -7.09 -5.66
CA GLU A 339 -6.85 -7.99 -6.68
C GLU A 339 -6.65 -7.51 -8.11
N TRP A 340 -6.75 -8.48 -9.03
CA TRP A 340 -6.72 -8.29 -10.48
C TRP A 340 -7.94 -8.94 -11.14
N PRO A 341 -8.51 -8.36 -12.20
CA PRO A 341 -9.63 -8.96 -12.92
C PRO A 341 -9.30 -10.37 -13.42
N GLY A 342 -10.22 -11.30 -13.26
CA GLY A 342 -10.10 -12.67 -13.76
C GLY A 342 -9.22 -13.63 -12.95
N VAL A 343 -8.34 -13.14 -12.08
CA VAL A 343 -7.45 -13.96 -11.25
C VAL A 343 -7.57 -13.66 -9.75
N GLY A 344 -8.33 -12.63 -9.40
CA GLY A 344 -8.54 -12.23 -8.02
C GLY A 344 -7.25 -11.82 -7.31
N MET A 345 -7.10 -12.23 -6.06
CA MET A 345 -5.92 -11.96 -5.25
C MET A 345 -4.79 -12.99 -5.44
N SER A 346 -5.06 -14.11 -6.12
CA SER A 346 -4.14 -15.24 -6.25
C SER A 346 -3.20 -15.04 -7.45
N VAL A 347 -2.17 -14.22 -7.27
CA VAL A 347 -1.19 -13.85 -8.30
C VAL A 347 0.22 -14.34 -7.95
N PRO A 348 1.11 -14.57 -8.94
CA PRO A 348 2.50 -14.89 -8.65
C PRO A 348 3.25 -13.70 -8.02
N PRO A 349 4.33 -13.94 -7.25
CA PRO A 349 5.04 -12.90 -6.49
C PRO A 349 5.56 -11.73 -7.35
N TRP A 350 5.94 -11.98 -8.62
CA TRP A 350 6.40 -10.92 -9.50
C TRP A 350 5.30 -9.88 -9.83
N MET A 351 4.02 -10.28 -9.84
CA MET A 351 2.90 -9.35 -10.04
C MET A 351 2.68 -8.46 -8.82
N SER A 352 2.90 -8.99 -7.60
CA SER A 352 2.95 -8.17 -6.40
C SER A 352 4.08 -7.15 -6.49
N ASP A 353 5.29 -7.57 -6.90
CA ASP A 353 6.44 -6.68 -7.06
C ASP A 353 6.19 -5.62 -8.16
N TYR A 354 5.55 -6.01 -9.28
CA TYR A 354 5.16 -5.07 -10.32
C TYR A 354 4.16 -4.03 -9.80
N SER A 355 3.07 -4.48 -9.17
CA SER A 355 2.04 -3.59 -8.64
C SER A 355 2.60 -2.63 -7.58
N ASN A 356 3.35 -3.17 -6.61
CA ASN A 356 3.90 -2.39 -5.51
C ASN A 356 5.08 -1.51 -5.98
N GLY A 357 5.82 -1.96 -7.00
CA GLY A 357 6.90 -1.19 -7.63
C GLY A 357 6.44 0.10 -8.31
N LEU A 358 5.20 0.13 -8.83
CA LEU A 358 4.60 1.35 -9.37
C LEU A 358 4.50 2.47 -8.31
N MET A 359 4.42 2.13 -7.02
CA MET A 359 4.46 3.11 -5.94
C MET A 359 5.76 3.91 -5.97
N ILE A 360 6.89 3.25 -6.17
CA ILE A 360 8.20 3.91 -6.23
C ILE A 360 8.32 4.74 -7.53
N GLU A 361 7.79 4.24 -8.64
CA GLU A 361 7.84 4.93 -9.94
C GLU A 361 7.14 6.29 -9.95
N HIS A 362 6.13 6.48 -9.11
CA HIS A 362 5.43 7.76 -8.96
C HIS A 362 5.64 8.42 -7.59
N ASN A 363 6.75 8.08 -6.91
CA ASN A 363 7.23 8.71 -5.68
C ASN A 363 6.30 8.54 -4.46
N ALA A 364 5.44 7.54 -4.44
CA ALA A 364 4.70 7.16 -3.26
C ALA A 364 5.57 6.32 -2.30
N ASN A 365 5.24 6.36 -1.01
CA ASN A 365 6.01 5.68 0.02
C ASN A 365 5.17 4.85 0.99
N LEU A 366 3.82 4.91 0.96
CA LEU A 366 2.96 4.26 1.93
C LEU A 366 1.82 3.46 1.30
N PHE A 367 1.67 2.20 1.72
CA PHE A 367 0.38 1.50 1.68
C PHE A 367 -0.26 1.45 3.07
N ARG A 368 -1.49 1.94 3.18
CA ARG A 368 -2.41 1.61 4.25
C ARG A 368 -3.36 0.53 3.77
N TRP A 369 -3.20 -0.68 4.25
CA TRP A 369 -4.07 -1.79 3.86
C TRP A 369 -5.45 -1.69 4.51
N MET A 370 -6.51 -1.78 3.71
CA MET A 370 -7.90 -1.67 4.18
C MET A 370 -8.58 -3.03 4.14
N HIS A 371 -9.22 -3.50 5.14
CA HIS A 371 -9.17 -3.21 6.58
C HIS A 371 -8.90 -4.53 7.29
N VAL A 372 -8.26 -5.47 6.59
CA VAL A 372 -7.82 -6.78 7.08
C VAL A 372 -6.36 -7.01 6.74
N THR A 373 -5.76 -7.96 7.43
CA THR A 373 -4.37 -8.36 7.18
C THR A 373 -4.13 -8.69 5.70
N PRO A 374 -3.18 -8.02 5.02
CA PRO A 374 -2.80 -8.33 3.65
C PRO A 374 -2.14 -9.71 3.55
N TRP A 375 -2.01 -10.22 2.33
CA TRP A 375 -1.26 -11.43 2.08
C TRP A 375 0.23 -11.21 2.39
N LYS A 376 0.88 -12.19 3.03
CA LYS A 376 2.33 -12.14 3.36
C LYS A 376 3.19 -11.89 2.12
N GLN A 377 2.82 -12.42 0.96
CA GLN A 377 3.48 -12.18 -0.31
C GLN A 377 3.53 -10.69 -0.69
N ASP A 378 2.42 -9.92 -0.47
CA ASP A 378 2.40 -8.48 -0.73
C ASP A 378 3.25 -7.71 0.29
N VAL A 379 3.27 -8.17 1.54
CA VAL A 379 4.14 -7.59 2.58
C VAL A 379 5.61 -7.79 2.23
N GLU A 380 6.02 -9.00 1.85
CA GLU A 380 7.38 -9.30 1.41
C GLU A 380 7.76 -8.59 0.10
N SER A 381 6.79 -8.35 -0.77
CA SER A 381 6.98 -7.50 -1.96
C SER A 381 7.32 -6.06 -1.56
N CYS A 382 6.58 -5.48 -0.61
CA CYS A 382 6.90 -4.13 -0.10
C CYS A 382 8.29 -4.06 0.57
N ASP A 383 8.75 -5.15 1.20
CA ASP A 383 10.13 -5.24 1.70
C ASP A 383 11.16 -5.12 0.56
N ARG A 384 10.93 -5.85 -0.55
CA ARG A 384 11.83 -5.84 -1.71
C ARG A 384 11.82 -4.52 -2.47
N VAL A 385 10.66 -3.87 -2.61
CA VAL A 385 10.55 -2.62 -3.37
C VAL A 385 10.81 -1.36 -2.54
N GLY A 386 10.79 -1.44 -1.22
CA GLY A 386 11.03 -0.30 -0.34
C GLY A 386 9.79 0.58 -0.13
N VAL A 387 8.61 -0.01 0.03
CA VAL A 387 7.35 0.71 0.33
C VAL A 387 6.95 0.47 1.78
N ILE A 388 6.70 1.55 2.51
CA ILE A 388 6.24 1.52 3.90
C ILE A 388 4.81 0.96 3.97
N GLN A 389 4.51 0.22 5.03
CA GLN A 389 3.18 -0.34 5.26
C GLN A 389 2.60 0.04 6.61
N MET A 390 1.28 0.27 6.59
CA MET A 390 0.42 0.31 7.77
C MET A 390 -0.45 -0.95 7.75
N LEU A 391 -0.25 -1.83 8.73
CA LEU A 391 -0.90 -3.14 8.81
C LEU A 391 -2.08 -3.11 9.77
N PRO A 392 -3.31 -3.38 9.29
CA PRO A 392 -4.47 -3.55 10.14
C PRO A 392 -4.55 -4.96 10.74
N ALA A 393 -5.13 -5.09 11.91
CA ALA A 393 -5.63 -6.36 12.41
C ALA A 393 -6.84 -6.82 11.59
N GLY A 394 -7.99 -6.29 11.87
CA GLY A 394 -9.22 -6.51 11.11
C GLY A 394 -10.34 -5.65 11.67
N ASP A 395 -11.09 -5.00 10.79
CA ASP A 395 -12.10 -4.02 11.18
C ASP A 395 -13.23 -3.89 10.16
N ALA A 396 -14.38 -3.43 10.62
CA ALA A 396 -15.54 -3.05 9.83
C ALA A 396 -16.12 -1.69 10.27
N GLU A 397 -15.30 -0.67 10.48
CA GLU A 397 -15.68 0.72 10.73
C GLU A 397 -16.29 1.04 12.10
N LYS A 398 -16.08 0.23 13.14
CA LYS A 398 -16.55 0.58 14.50
C LYS A 398 -15.67 -0.05 15.56
N ASP A 399 -15.60 0.60 16.70
CA ASP A 399 -15.11 -0.06 17.89
C ASP A 399 -15.98 -1.29 18.22
N ALA A 400 -15.40 -2.28 18.86
CA ALA A 400 -16.05 -3.53 19.17
C ALA A 400 -15.99 -3.79 20.68
N THR A 401 -16.90 -4.60 21.18
CA THR A 401 -16.93 -5.02 22.58
C THR A 401 -17.11 -6.55 22.70
N GLY A 402 -16.78 -7.08 23.88
CA GLY A 402 -16.93 -8.50 24.16
C GLY A 402 -16.13 -9.39 23.21
N ARG A 403 -16.71 -10.51 22.73
CA ARG A 403 -15.99 -11.48 21.89
C ARG A 403 -15.41 -10.87 20.60
N ARG A 404 -16.08 -9.92 20.01
CA ARG A 404 -15.58 -9.23 18.78
C ARG A 404 -14.30 -8.44 19.04
N TRP A 405 -14.18 -7.83 20.21
CA TRP A 405 -12.94 -7.16 20.61
C TRP A 405 -11.83 -8.16 20.87
N GLU A 406 -12.12 -9.27 21.56
CA GLU A 406 -11.15 -10.35 21.74
C GLU A 406 -10.65 -10.93 20.40
N GLN A 407 -11.56 -11.17 19.44
CA GLN A 407 -11.18 -11.60 18.07
C GLN A 407 -10.22 -10.61 17.41
N ARG A 408 -10.43 -9.30 17.57
CA ARG A 408 -9.54 -8.27 17.02
C ARG A 408 -8.15 -8.29 17.71
N LYS A 409 -8.11 -8.45 19.01
CA LYS A 409 -6.84 -8.59 19.76
C LYS A 409 -6.08 -9.87 19.36
N GLU A 410 -6.77 -10.98 19.22
CA GLU A 410 -6.18 -12.24 18.76
C GLU A 410 -5.58 -12.09 17.36
N LEU A 411 -6.29 -11.43 16.46
CA LEU A 411 -5.80 -11.18 15.10
C LEU A 411 -4.60 -10.22 15.10
N MET A 412 -4.61 -9.14 15.89
CA MET A 412 -3.47 -8.22 16.03
C MET A 412 -2.22 -8.97 16.52
N ARG A 413 -2.35 -9.81 17.56
CA ARG A 413 -1.27 -10.64 18.06
C ARG A 413 -0.70 -11.54 16.96
N ASP A 414 -1.56 -12.23 16.23
CA ASP A 414 -1.15 -13.17 15.19
C ASP A 414 -0.45 -12.45 14.01
N VAL A 415 -0.97 -11.29 13.59
CA VAL A 415 -0.34 -10.42 12.57
C VAL A 415 1.07 -10.01 13.00
N ILE A 416 1.21 -9.52 14.23
CA ILE A 416 2.50 -9.09 14.77
C ILE A 416 3.50 -10.25 14.78
N ILE A 417 3.14 -11.38 15.35
CA ILE A 417 4.03 -12.56 15.44
C ILE A 417 4.45 -13.04 14.05
N TYR A 418 3.51 -13.08 13.12
CA TYR A 418 3.76 -13.63 11.78
C TYR A 418 4.58 -12.69 10.88
N MET A 419 4.48 -11.36 11.09
CA MET A 419 5.06 -10.37 10.17
C MET A 419 6.10 -9.43 10.81
N ARG A 420 6.43 -9.58 12.10
CA ARG A 420 7.36 -8.68 12.81
C ARG A 420 8.78 -8.63 12.25
N ASN A 421 9.18 -9.57 11.40
CA ASN A 421 10.49 -9.55 10.72
C ASN A 421 10.50 -8.77 9.40
N ASN A 422 9.36 -8.23 8.94
CA ASN A 422 9.25 -7.49 7.71
C ASN A 422 9.59 -5.99 7.94
N PRO A 423 10.68 -5.46 7.36
CA PRO A 423 11.15 -4.09 7.66
C PRO A 423 10.24 -2.99 7.12
N SER A 424 9.47 -3.25 6.09
CA SER A 424 8.55 -2.29 5.47
C SER A 424 7.38 -1.88 6.37
N ILE A 425 7.02 -2.68 7.38
CA ILE A 425 5.97 -2.36 8.34
C ILE A 425 6.49 -1.30 9.31
N LEU A 426 5.95 -0.09 9.26
CA LEU A 426 6.23 0.99 10.21
C LEU A 426 5.07 1.24 11.17
N PHE A 427 3.86 0.82 10.79
CA PHE A 427 2.65 1.11 11.56
C PHE A 427 1.79 -0.16 11.73
N TYR A 428 1.23 -0.32 12.95
CA TYR A 428 0.13 -1.23 13.22
C TYR A 428 -1.15 -0.41 13.42
N GLU A 429 -2.24 -0.79 12.74
CA GLU A 429 -3.53 -0.13 12.82
C GLU A 429 -4.51 -0.96 13.65
N SER A 430 -4.90 -0.42 14.81
CA SER A 430 -5.76 -1.11 15.78
C SER A 430 -7.24 -1.08 15.41
N GLY A 431 -7.63 -0.17 14.53
CA GLY A 431 -9.00 -0.03 14.03
C GLY A 431 -9.09 0.99 12.90
N ASN A 432 -10.06 0.85 12.01
CA ASN A 432 -10.31 1.82 10.94
C ASN A 432 -11.02 3.07 11.47
N GLU A 433 -12.00 2.91 12.35
CA GLU A 433 -12.64 3.99 13.10
C GLU A 433 -11.97 4.15 14.47
N SER A 434 -12.32 5.20 15.17
CA SER A 434 -11.85 5.43 16.53
C SER A 434 -12.19 4.25 17.44
N ILE A 435 -11.23 3.82 18.25
CA ILE A 435 -11.44 2.88 19.34
C ILE A 435 -11.31 3.62 20.67
N SER A 436 -11.81 3.03 21.75
CA SER A 436 -11.67 3.65 23.08
C SER A 436 -10.20 3.73 23.51
N ARG A 437 -9.93 4.61 24.47
CA ARG A 437 -8.60 4.73 25.10
C ARG A 437 -8.16 3.41 25.74
N GLU A 438 -9.06 2.74 26.42
CA GLU A 438 -8.83 1.45 27.07
C GLU A 438 -8.42 0.40 26.03
N HIS A 439 -9.13 0.32 24.91
CA HIS A 439 -8.80 -0.57 23.82
C HIS A 439 -7.46 -0.22 23.16
N MET A 440 -7.12 1.05 23.03
CA MET A 440 -5.81 1.45 22.51
C MET A 440 -4.67 0.96 23.42
N VAL A 441 -4.83 1.10 24.74
CA VAL A 441 -3.85 0.62 25.73
C VAL A 441 -3.67 -0.91 25.64
N GLU A 442 -4.75 -1.68 25.46
CA GLU A 442 -4.67 -3.13 25.27
C GLU A 442 -3.91 -3.50 23.98
N MET A 443 -4.12 -2.78 22.88
CA MET A 443 -3.41 -3.02 21.62
C MET A 443 -1.92 -2.66 21.72
N ILE A 444 -1.57 -1.58 22.43
CA ILE A 444 -0.17 -1.23 22.73
C ILE A 444 0.49 -2.36 23.53
N ALA A 445 -0.19 -2.88 24.55
CA ALA A 445 0.33 -3.98 25.35
C ALA A 445 0.62 -5.25 24.51
N ILE A 446 -0.22 -5.55 23.53
CA ILE A 446 0.01 -6.68 22.60
C ILE A 446 1.26 -6.41 21.73
N ARG A 447 1.41 -5.19 21.17
CA ARG A 447 2.59 -4.83 20.40
C ARG A 447 3.85 -4.95 21.27
N ASP A 448 3.83 -4.39 22.48
CA ASP A 448 4.98 -4.39 23.40
C ASP A 448 5.37 -5.80 23.86
N GLN A 449 4.41 -6.70 23.95
CA GLN A 449 4.67 -8.11 24.27
C GLN A 449 5.35 -8.88 23.12
N TYR A 450 4.93 -8.65 21.89
CA TYR A 450 5.35 -9.50 20.75
C TYR A 450 6.29 -8.82 19.76
N ASP A 451 6.38 -7.49 19.75
CA ASP A 451 7.27 -6.71 18.89
C ASP A 451 7.86 -5.46 19.60
N PRO A 452 8.46 -5.61 20.80
CA PRO A 452 8.94 -4.49 21.61
C PRO A 452 10.09 -3.71 20.96
N TYR A 453 10.82 -4.31 20.03
CA TYR A 453 12.04 -3.74 19.45
C TYR A 453 11.94 -3.47 17.94
N GLY A 454 10.79 -3.72 17.32
CA GLY A 454 10.61 -3.55 15.89
C GLY A 454 10.57 -2.09 15.43
N GLY A 455 10.48 -1.12 16.33
CA GLY A 455 10.42 0.30 15.97
C GLY A 455 9.18 0.63 15.13
N ARG A 456 8.00 0.16 15.56
CA ARG A 456 6.72 0.35 14.88
C ARG A 456 5.74 1.10 15.76
N ALA A 457 5.14 2.16 15.20
CA ALA A 457 4.07 2.89 15.87
C ALA A 457 2.76 2.10 15.80
N ILE A 458 1.97 2.19 16.86
CA ILE A 458 0.62 1.63 16.91
C ILE A 458 -0.40 2.73 17.18
N GLY A 459 -1.49 2.73 16.45
CA GLY A 459 -2.52 3.74 16.52
C GLY A 459 -3.79 3.31 15.81
N SER A 460 -4.67 4.24 15.56
CA SER A 460 -5.89 4.05 14.81
C SER A 460 -6.28 5.38 14.13
N ARG A 461 -7.17 5.32 13.15
CA ARG A 461 -7.82 6.52 12.63
C ARG A 461 -8.59 7.24 13.75
N GLU A 462 -8.64 8.55 13.67
CA GLU A 462 -9.37 9.43 14.61
C GLU A 462 -8.85 9.44 16.05
N MET A 463 -7.61 9.03 16.31
CA MET A 463 -6.93 9.19 17.59
C MET A 463 -6.43 10.64 17.76
N LEU A 464 -7.34 11.62 17.73
CA LEU A 464 -7.01 13.03 17.69
C LEU A 464 -6.70 13.63 19.07
N ASP A 465 -7.20 13.02 20.13
CA ASP A 465 -7.09 13.45 21.53
C ASP A 465 -6.54 12.37 22.47
N ILE A 466 -6.33 11.15 21.97
CA ILE A 466 -5.82 10.02 22.77
C ILE A 466 -4.29 10.03 22.73
N ARG A 467 -3.68 10.50 23.81
CA ARG A 467 -2.22 10.67 23.90
C ARG A 467 -1.42 9.39 23.96
N GLU A 468 -2.04 8.28 24.30
CA GLU A 468 -1.42 6.94 24.30
C GLU A 468 -1.19 6.41 22.88
N ALA A 469 -2.01 6.80 21.92
CA ALA A 469 -1.79 6.44 20.52
C ALA A 469 -0.50 7.07 19.98
N GLU A 470 0.31 6.30 19.28
CA GLU A 470 1.61 6.77 18.74
C GLU A 470 1.47 7.44 17.37
N TYR A 471 0.30 7.36 16.75
CA TYR A 471 -0.15 8.17 15.62
C TYR A 471 -1.68 8.26 15.63
N GLY A 472 -2.20 9.28 14.95
CA GLY A 472 -3.62 9.47 14.75
C GLY A 472 -3.89 10.17 13.42
N GLY A 473 -5.09 10.65 13.24
CA GLY A 473 -5.51 11.40 12.05
C GLY A 473 -6.90 11.02 11.61
N GLU A 474 -7.48 11.80 10.74
CA GLU A 474 -8.84 11.61 10.26
C GLU A 474 -8.87 11.07 8.84
N MET A 475 -10.05 10.78 8.34
CA MET A 475 -10.25 10.22 7.01
C MET A 475 -9.96 11.23 5.90
N LEU A 476 -10.63 12.38 5.92
CA LEU A 476 -10.65 13.33 4.81
C LEU A 476 -10.05 14.71 5.14
N TYR A 477 -9.82 15.01 6.41
CA TYR A 477 -9.55 16.36 6.87
C TYR A 477 -8.14 16.48 7.43
N VAL A 478 -7.52 17.65 7.17
CA VAL A 478 -6.16 17.90 7.64
C VAL A 478 -6.19 18.17 9.14
N ASN A 479 -5.42 17.37 9.86
CA ASN A 479 -5.16 17.51 11.29
C ASN A 479 -3.67 17.73 11.51
N LYS A 480 -3.33 18.42 12.59
CA LYS A 480 -1.95 18.78 12.95
C LYS A 480 -1.69 18.44 14.40
N SER A 481 -0.44 18.14 14.74
CA SER A 481 -0.03 17.98 16.12
C SER A 481 1.45 18.33 16.28
N GLU A 482 1.83 18.75 17.49
CA GLU A 482 3.21 18.84 17.94
C GLU A 482 3.67 17.59 18.70
N HIS A 483 2.79 16.61 18.92
CA HIS A 483 3.08 15.39 19.66
C HIS A 483 3.29 14.20 18.74
N HIS A 484 2.24 13.45 18.43
CA HIS A 484 2.33 12.29 17.57
C HIS A 484 1.98 12.62 16.11
N PRO A 485 2.45 11.84 15.14
CA PRO A 485 2.13 12.06 13.72
C PRO A 485 0.62 12.04 13.46
N MET A 486 0.12 13.04 12.73
CA MET A 486 -1.25 13.10 12.19
C MET A 486 -1.24 12.75 10.71
N ILE A 487 -2.06 11.76 10.31
CA ILE A 487 -2.06 11.16 8.99
C ILE A 487 -3.49 11.10 8.46
N GLN A 488 -3.75 11.64 7.26
CA GLN A 488 -5.02 11.43 6.58
C GLN A 488 -5.06 10.02 6.00
N THR A 489 -5.93 9.17 6.54
CA THR A 489 -5.91 7.75 6.22
C THR A 489 -6.67 7.35 4.97
N GLU A 490 -7.61 8.18 4.50
CA GLU A 490 -8.44 7.91 3.31
C GLU A 490 -8.90 9.19 2.60
N TYR A 491 -8.03 10.12 2.33
CA TYR A 491 -8.44 11.38 1.69
C TYR A 491 -8.71 11.22 0.19
N CYS A 492 -9.43 12.18 -0.38
CA CYS A 492 -9.81 12.28 -1.80
C CYS A 492 -10.53 11.04 -2.34
N ARG A 493 -11.85 11.10 -2.32
CA ARG A 493 -12.75 10.00 -2.73
C ARG A 493 -13.29 10.14 -4.15
N ASP A 494 -12.93 11.19 -4.87
CA ASP A 494 -13.40 11.44 -6.23
C ASP A 494 -13.03 10.29 -7.16
N GLU A 495 -13.88 10.02 -8.15
CA GLU A 495 -13.73 8.90 -9.08
C GLU A 495 -13.60 9.39 -10.52
N GLY A 496 -12.85 8.66 -11.33
CA GLY A 496 -12.68 8.93 -12.75
C GLY A 496 -12.23 7.69 -13.51
N LEU A 497 -12.86 7.47 -14.64
CA LEU A 497 -12.57 6.35 -15.53
C LEU A 497 -11.39 6.68 -16.45
N ARG A 498 -10.51 5.71 -16.71
CA ARG A 498 -9.39 5.88 -17.63
C ARG A 498 -9.83 6.15 -19.07
N LYS A 499 -10.93 5.55 -19.49
CA LYS A 499 -11.44 5.69 -20.86
C LYS A 499 -12.06 7.05 -21.20
N TYR A 500 -12.42 7.84 -20.22
CA TYR A 500 -12.99 9.17 -20.41
C TYR A 500 -11.89 10.22 -20.35
N TRP A 501 -11.53 10.79 -21.51
CA TRP A 501 -10.53 11.84 -21.56
C TRP A 501 -11.11 13.21 -21.12
N ASP A 502 -11.78 13.86 -22.05
CA ASP A 502 -12.35 15.20 -21.81
C ASP A 502 -13.59 15.48 -22.67
N GLU A 503 -14.14 16.66 -22.56
CA GLU A 503 -15.31 17.09 -23.33
C GLU A 503 -14.99 17.59 -24.75
N TYR A 504 -13.68 17.62 -25.14
CA TYR A 504 -13.20 18.18 -26.41
C TYR A 504 -12.79 17.10 -27.41
N SER A 505 -12.67 15.85 -27.00
CA SER A 505 -12.26 14.75 -27.84
C SER A 505 -13.20 13.54 -27.74
N TYR A 506 -13.34 12.82 -28.86
CA TYR A 506 -14.11 11.57 -28.85
C TYR A 506 -13.49 10.57 -27.85
N PRO A 507 -14.29 9.93 -27.02
CA PRO A 507 -15.76 9.82 -26.99
C PRO A 507 -16.54 10.94 -26.25
N PHE A 508 -16.03 12.13 -26.13
CA PHE A 508 -16.69 13.33 -25.57
C PHE A 508 -17.32 13.11 -24.20
N HIS A 509 -16.53 12.85 -23.22
CA HIS A 509 -16.99 12.68 -21.86
C HIS A 509 -17.19 14.03 -21.17
N LYS A 510 -18.39 14.26 -20.66
CA LYS A 510 -18.70 15.40 -19.80
C LYS A 510 -18.51 15.01 -18.33
N GLN A 511 -18.08 15.98 -17.53
CA GLN A 511 -18.00 15.80 -16.09
C GLN A 511 -19.36 15.35 -15.53
N GLY A 512 -19.36 14.30 -14.72
CA GLY A 512 -20.55 13.72 -14.15
C GLY A 512 -21.22 12.65 -14.98
N ASP A 513 -20.78 12.38 -16.21
CA ASP A 513 -21.27 11.24 -16.99
C ASP A 513 -20.77 9.93 -16.36
N GLY A 514 -21.54 8.88 -16.51
CA GLY A 514 -21.18 7.53 -16.06
C GLY A 514 -22.17 6.94 -15.07
N PRO A 515 -21.86 5.79 -14.49
CA PRO A 515 -22.79 5.09 -13.60
C PRO A 515 -23.00 5.81 -12.28
N LEU A 516 -24.19 5.69 -11.73
CA LEU A 516 -24.54 6.24 -10.42
C LEU A 516 -23.86 5.44 -9.29
N HIS A 517 -23.40 6.14 -8.27
CA HIS A 517 -22.87 5.57 -7.05
C HIS A 517 -23.92 5.59 -5.93
N LYS A 518 -24.36 4.43 -5.45
CA LYS A 518 -25.35 4.30 -4.37
C LYS A 518 -26.61 5.17 -4.57
N GLY A 519 -27.08 5.29 -5.81
CA GLY A 519 -28.24 6.11 -6.16
C GLY A 519 -28.03 7.62 -6.13
N GLN A 520 -26.79 8.09 -5.95
CA GLN A 520 -26.45 9.50 -6.02
C GLN A 520 -26.16 9.94 -7.45
N ASP A 521 -26.18 11.25 -7.68
CA ASP A 521 -25.88 11.83 -8.98
C ASP A 521 -24.46 11.45 -9.41
N ALA A 522 -24.32 11.02 -10.65
CA ALA A 522 -23.02 10.71 -11.25
C ALA A 522 -22.05 11.90 -11.17
N GLY A 523 -22.52 13.12 -11.29
CA GLY A 523 -21.72 14.34 -11.14
C GLY A 523 -21.03 14.52 -9.80
N ALA A 524 -21.51 13.86 -8.76
CA ALA A 524 -20.87 13.90 -7.46
C ALA A 524 -19.61 13.02 -7.36
N TYR A 525 -19.46 12.05 -8.27
CA TYR A 525 -18.39 11.04 -8.18
C TYR A 525 -17.58 10.85 -9.45
N ASN A 526 -18.18 11.01 -10.62
CA ASN A 526 -17.50 10.74 -11.89
C ASN A 526 -16.94 12.02 -12.48
N GLN A 527 -15.65 12.09 -12.63
CA GLN A 527 -14.94 13.18 -13.24
C GLN A 527 -14.24 12.72 -14.52
N ASN A 528 -13.94 13.66 -15.41
CA ASN A 528 -12.98 13.43 -16.48
C ASN A 528 -11.62 13.05 -15.86
N GLN A 529 -10.84 12.25 -16.54
CA GLN A 529 -9.55 11.81 -16.06
C GLN A 529 -8.59 13.00 -15.78
N ASP A 530 -8.60 14.01 -16.63
CA ASP A 530 -7.84 15.25 -16.50
C ASP A 530 -8.33 16.11 -15.32
N ARG A 531 -9.65 16.25 -15.14
CA ARG A 531 -10.26 16.96 -14.00
C ARG A 531 -9.92 16.28 -12.68
N LEU A 532 -9.95 14.95 -12.65
CA LEU A 532 -9.57 14.20 -11.46
C LEU A 532 -8.09 14.41 -11.08
N ALA A 533 -7.20 14.49 -12.06
CA ALA A 533 -5.79 14.80 -11.82
C ALA A 533 -5.62 16.22 -11.21
N VAL A 534 -6.36 17.22 -11.72
CA VAL A 534 -6.38 18.59 -11.15
C VAL A 534 -6.88 18.57 -9.70
N GLU A 535 -7.95 17.81 -9.41
CA GLU A 535 -8.46 17.68 -8.04
C GLU A 535 -7.43 17.05 -7.09
N PHE A 536 -6.64 16.08 -7.56
CA PHE A 536 -5.57 15.50 -6.77
C PHE A 536 -4.49 16.51 -6.42
N VAL A 537 -4.13 17.42 -7.34
CA VAL A 537 -3.16 18.49 -7.06
C VAL A 537 -3.71 19.43 -5.99
N ARG A 538 -4.96 19.84 -6.09
CA ARG A 538 -5.62 20.69 -5.09
C ARG A 538 -5.64 20.04 -3.71
N ARG A 539 -6.01 18.77 -3.62
CA ARG A 539 -6.06 18.01 -2.35
C ARG A 539 -4.68 17.86 -1.73
N TRP A 540 -3.69 17.53 -2.56
CA TRP A 540 -2.33 17.40 -2.06
C TRP A 540 -1.77 18.74 -1.55
N TYR A 541 -2.11 19.84 -2.18
CA TYR A 541 -1.71 21.17 -1.74
C TYR A 541 -2.19 21.49 -0.31
N ASP A 542 -3.38 21.07 0.05
CA ASP A 542 -3.89 21.23 1.42
C ASP A 542 -3.01 20.50 2.46
N LEU A 543 -2.51 19.32 2.13
CA LEU A 543 -1.55 18.58 2.97
C LEU A 543 -0.15 19.22 2.95
N TRP A 544 0.29 19.64 1.78
CA TRP A 544 1.62 20.21 1.60
C TRP A 544 1.81 21.50 2.38
N ARG A 545 0.79 22.34 2.50
CA ARG A 545 0.83 23.58 3.28
C ARG A 545 1.17 23.32 4.76
N GLU A 546 0.77 22.17 5.29
CA GLU A 546 0.89 21.81 6.72
C GLU A 546 2.05 20.84 6.98
N ARG A 547 2.98 20.70 6.05
CA ARG A 547 4.10 19.76 6.13
C ARG A 547 5.11 20.13 7.20
N PRO A 548 6.02 19.21 7.61
CA PRO A 548 7.16 19.55 8.47
C PRO A 548 7.97 20.75 7.93
N GLY A 549 8.30 21.69 8.79
CA GLY A 549 9.00 22.94 8.43
C GLY A 549 8.09 24.17 8.30
N THR A 550 6.77 24.02 8.44
CA THR A 550 5.81 25.13 8.33
C THR A 550 5.27 25.59 9.69
N GLY A 551 5.94 25.24 10.76
CA GLY A 551 5.56 25.55 12.14
C GLY A 551 5.86 24.37 13.07
N ARG A 552 5.42 24.48 14.32
CA ARG A 552 5.61 23.45 15.34
C ARG A 552 4.59 22.31 15.20
N ARG A 553 3.33 22.66 15.00
CA ARG A 553 2.26 21.72 14.72
C ARG A 553 2.24 21.45 13.23
N VAL A 554 2.37 20.18 12.85
CA VAL A 554 2.47 19.79 11.45
C VAL A 554 1.61 18.56 11.16
N ASN A 555 1.41 18.32 9.87
CA ASN A 555 0.80 17.11 9.34
C ASN A 555 1.88 16.19 8.76
N SER A 556 1.75 14.88 9.01
CA SER A 556 2.73 13.88 8.54
C SER A 556 2.41 13.28 7.18
N GLY A 557 1.41 13.81 6.47
CA GLY A 557 1.01 13.34 5.15
C GLY A 557 -0.26 12.50 5.15
N GLY A 558 -0.44 11.64 4.16
CA GLY A 558 -1.65 10.88 4.05
C GLY A 558 -1.67 9.76 3.01
N ALA A 559 -2.75 9.02 3.03
CA ALA A 559 -3.08 7.94 2.13
C ALA A 559 -4.35 8.27 1.34
N LYS A 560 -4.21 8.44 0.03
CA LYS A 560 -5.35 8.62 -0.86
C LYS A 560 -6.11 7.29 -1.05
N ILE A 561 -7.42 7.32 -1.11
CA ILE A 561 -8.23 6.15 -1.44
C ILE A 561 -8.59 6.18 -2.93
N VAL A 562 -8.12 5.27 -3.79
CA VAL A 562 -7.24 4.10 -3.62
C VAL A 562 -6.04 4.17 -4.58
N PHE A 563 -5.10 3.23 -4.51
CA PHE A 563 -4.02 3.12 -5.50
C PHE A 563 -4.54 2.59 -6.84
N SER A 564 -5.10 1.40 -6.84
CA SER A 564 -5.70 0.76 -8.00
C SER A 564 -7.21 0.75 -7.87
N ASP A 565 -7.93 0.99 -8.96
CA ASP A 565 -9.36 0.73 -8.99
C ASP A 565 -9.63 -0.68 -8.45
N THR A 566 -10.59 -0.80 -7.55
CA THR A 566 -10.80 -2.00 -6.75
C THR A 566 -12.26 -2.37 -6.66
N GLN A 567 -12.54 -3.66 -6.55
CA GLN A 567 -13.88 -4.17 -6.38
C GLN A 567 -14.55 -3.54 -5.15
N THR A 568 -15.79 -3.11 -5.30
CA THR A 568 -16.66 -2.60 -4.22
C THR A 568 -18.12 -2.67 -4.69
N TYR A 569 -18.94 -3.51 -4.07
CA TYR A 569 -20.33 -3.65 -4.44
C TYR A 569 -21.13 -2.37 -4.15
N GLY A 570 -22.26 -2.20 -4.87
CA GLY A 570 -23.15 -1.06 -4.72
C GLY A 570 -22.65 0.24 -5.37
N ARG A 571 -21.72 0.14 -6.34
CA ARG A 571 -21.23 1.26 -7.14
C ARG A 571 -21.78 1.29 -8.56
N GLY A 572 -23.07 1.03 -8.71
CA GLY A 572 -23.73 0.89 -10.00
C GLY A 572 -23.44 -0.48 -10.62
N ALA A 573 -23.70 -0.60 -11.92
CA ALA A 573 -23.61 -1.88 -12.62
C ALA A 573 -22.19 -2.46 -12.65
N GLU A 574 -21.19 -1.60 -12.68
CA GLU A 574 -19.78 -2.01 -12.82
C GLU A 574 -19.14 -2.53 -11.52
N ASN A 575 -19.78 -2.33 -10.37
CA ASN A 575 -19.39 -2.91 -9.08
C ASN A 575 -17.92 -2.73 -8.65
N TYR A 576 -17.26 -1.60 -9.00
CA TYR A 576 -15.94 -1.29 -8.49
C TYR A 576 -15.71 0.20 -8.32
N ARG A 577 -14.76 0.54 -7.44
CA ARG A 577 -14.35 1.91 -7.15
C ARG A 577 -13.34 2.37 -8.19
N ARG A 578 -13.51 3.59 -8.73
CA ARG A 578 -12.70 4.17 -9.79
C ARG A 578 -11.84 5.34 -9.32
N SER A 579 -11.59 5.44 -8.04
CA SER A 579 -10.74 6.48 -7.46
C SER A 579 -9.22 6.17 -7.52
N GLY A 580 -8.82 5.08 -8.16
CA GLY A 580 -7.44 4.72 -8.35
C GLY A 580 -6.66 5.68 -9.25
N VAL A 581 -5.34 5.77 -9.02
CA VAL A 581 -4.41 6.43 -9.95
C VAL A 581 -3.96 5.51 -11.06
N VAL A 582 -4.18 4.20 -10.89
CA VAL A 582 -4.11 3.19 -11.94
C VAL A 582 -5.45 2.46 -12.04
N ASP A 583 -5.73 1.90 -13.20
CA ASP A 583 -6.91 1.06 -13.40
C ASP A 583 -6.71 -0.36 -12.79
N PRO A 584 -7.70 -1.27 -12.83
CA PRO A 584 -7.54 -2.61 -12.25
C PRO A 584 -6.42 -3.44 -12.89
N LEU A 585 -5.99 -3.11 -14.11
CA LEU A 585 -4.86 -3.74 -14.82
C LEU A 585 -3.53 -3.05 -14.55
N ARG A 586 -3.49 -2.09 -13.60
CA ARG A 586 -2.32 -1.27 -13.26
C ARG A 586 -1.83 -0.38 -14.42
N ILE A 587 -2.74 0.05 -15.28
CA ILE A 587 -2.44 1.05 -16.31
C ILE A 587 -2.62 2.45 -15.72
N PRO A 588 -1.59 3.33 -15.80
CA PRO A 588 -1.66 4.66 -15.20
C PRO A 588 -2.77 5.54 -15.81
N LYS A 589 -3.41 6.35 -14.95
CA LYS A 589 -4.24 7.50 -15.29
C LYS A 589 -3.40 8.78 -15.15
N ASP A 590 -3.90 9.94 -15.61
CA ASP A 590 -3.19 11.21 -15.46
C ASP A 590 -2.85 11.55 -14.00
N GLY A 591 -3.70 11.15 -13.07
CA GLY A 591 -3.46 11.31 -11.64
C GLY A 591 -2.20 10.62 -11.10
N PHE A 592 -1.75 9.54 -11.74
CA PHE A 592 -0.48 8.88 -11.41
C PHE A 592 0.71 9.82 -11.64
N PHE A 593 0.74 10.47 -12.80
CA PHE A 593 1.82 11.39 -13.15
C PHE A 593 1.75 12.69 -12.36
N ALA A 594 0.55 13.18 -12.05
CA ALA A 594 0.36 14.34 -11.18
C ALA A 594 0.97 14.09 -9.79
N HIS A 595 0.71 12.93 -9.17
CA HIS A 595 1.31 12.57 -7.90
C HIS A 595 2.84 12.41 -8.01
N LYS A 596 3.35 11.82 -9.09
CA LYS A 596 4.80 11.71 -9.32
C LYS A 596 5.50 13.06 -9.20
N VAL A 597 4.92 14.09 -9.81
CA VAL A 597 5.48 15.46 -9.80
C VAL A 597 5.44 16.06 -8.39
N MET A 598 4.32 15.92 -7.67
CA MET A 598 4.14 16.52 -6.35
C MET A 598 4.91 15.82 -5.22
N TRP A 599 5.23 14.53 -5.40
CA TRP A 599 5.73 13.67 -4.34
C TRP A 599 7.24 13.39 -4.42
N ASP A 600 7.96 14.10 -5.25
CA ASP A 600 9.37 13.88 -5.48
C ASP A 600 10.25 14.52 -4.39
N GLY A 601 10.32 13.85 -3.26
CA GLY A 601 11.12 14.24 -2.10
C GLY A 601 10.63 13.58 -0.82
N TRP A 602 11.41 13.67 0.23
CA TRP A 602 11.05 13.12 1.55
C TRP A 602 9.99 13.98 2.25
N VAL A 603 10.15 15.28 2.21
CA VAL A 603 9.19 16.29 2.63
C VAL A 603 9.07 17.32 1.51
N ASP A 604 10.09 18.16 1.31
CA ASP A 604 10.14 19.12 0.22
C ASP A 604 10.58 18.43 -1.08
N VAL A 605 10.30 19.08 -2.20
CA VAL A 605 10.71 18.60 -3.54
C VAL A 605 12.23 18.54 -3.64
N GLU A 606 12.76 17.39 -4.06
CA GLU A 606 14.20 17.14 -4.23
C GLU A 606 14.63 17.10 -5.70
N ASN A 607 13.74 16.67 -6.59
CA ASN A 607 13.93 16.69 -8.04
C ASN A 607 12.75 17.39 -8.71
N TYR A 608 12.99 17.92 -9.91
CA TYR A 608 11.97 18.68 -10.61
C TYR A 608 11.41 17.88 -11.77
N HIS A 609 10.08 17.84 -11.84
CA HIS A 609 9.34 17.20 -12.91
C HIS A 609 8.25 18.13 -13.42
N THR A 610 7.86 17.90 -14.68
CA THR A 610 6.73 18.60 -15.33
C THR A 610 5.90 17.56 -16.06
N HIS A 611 4.57 17.70 -16.02
CA HIS A 611 3.64 16.82 -16.72
C HIS A 611 2.47 17.62 -17.26
N ILE A 612 2.24 17.55 -18.58
CA ILE A 612 1.03 18.07 -19.24
C ILE A 612 -0.06 17.03 -19.05
N ILE A 613 -1.19 17.41 -18.44
CA ILE A 613 -2.32 16.52 -18.20
C ILE A 613 -3.07 16.30 -19.52
N GLY A 614 -3.43 15.04 -19.83
CA GLY A 614 -4.23 14.66 -20.98
C GLY A 614 -3.41 14.25 -22.20
N HIS A 615 -3.89 14.63 -23.37
CA HIS A 615 -3.30 14.31 -24.68
C HIS A 615 -3.32 15.54 -25.62
N TRP A 616 -2.73 15.38 -26.81
CA TRP A 616 -2.70 16.45 -27.82
C TRP A 616 -3.26 16.01 -29.17
N ASN A 617 -4.40 15.25 -29.15
CA ASN A 617 -5.14 14.84 -30.35
C ASN A 617 -6.54 15.47 -30.35
N TYR A 618 -6.71 16.58 -31.04
CA TYR A 618 -7.98 17.29 -31.17
C TYR A 618 -8.25 17.67 -32.62
N THR A 619 -9.22 18.55 -32.86
CA THR A 619 -9.56 19.10 -34.18
C THR A 619 -9.26 20.63 -34.24
N PRO A 620 -9.09 21.21 -35.43
CA PRO A 620 -8.69 22.63 -35.59
C PRO A 620 -9.62 23.65 -34.96
N ASP A 621 -10.86 23.30 -34.68
CA ASP A 621 -11.87 24.14 -34.02
C ASP A 621 -11.74 24.13 -32.48
N VAL A 622 -10.91 23.23 -31.90
CA VAL A 622 -10.80 23.13 -30.46
C VAL A 622 -9.89 24.21 -29.88
N ARG A 623 -10.45 24.92 -28.93
CA ARG A 623 -9.75 25.83 -28.02
C ARG A 623 -10.12 25.43 -26.57
N LYS A 624 -9.13 25.11 -25.75
CA LYS A 624 -9.38 24.54 -24.43
C LYS A 624 -8.38 25.00 -23.37
N PRO A 625 -8.70 24.88 -22.09
CA PRO A 625 -7.69 25.01 -21.04
C PRO A 625 -6.69 23.87 -21.12
N VAL A 626 -5.42 24.17 -20.83
CA VAL A 626 -4.34 23.20 -20.66
C VAL A 626 -3.85 23.28 -19.22
N TYR A 627 -3.73 22.13 -18.58
CA TYR A 627 -3.26 22.00 -17.21
C TYR A 627 -1.89 21.35 -17.21
N VAL A 628 -0.97 21.95 -16.49
CA VAL A 628 0.38 21.42 -16.32
C VAL A 628 0.67 21.28 -14.83
N VAL A 629 1.07 20.11 -14.42
CA VAL A 629 1.60 19.88 -13.06
C VAL A 629 3.11 20.00 -13.11
N SER A 630 3.68 20.85 -12.26
CA SER A 630 5.13 21.03 -12.17
C SER A 630 5.56 21.34 -10.74
N SER A 631 6.75 20.86 -10.39
CA SER A 631 7.44 21.21 -9.15
C SER A 631 8.35 22.44 -9.27
N GLY A 632 8.48 23.02 -10.47
CA GLY A 632 9.16 24.31 -10.71
C GLY A 632 8.34 25.51 -10.20
N ASP A 633 8.92 26.70 -10.29
CA ASP A 633 8.33 27.95 -9.79
C ASP A 633 7.53 28.68 -10.86
N ALA A 634 7.87 28.48 -12.15
CA ALA A 634 7.13 28.98 -13.29
C ALA A 634 7.09 27.94 -14.41
N VAL A 635 6.05 27.99 -15.23
CA VAL A 635 5.92 27.10 -16.41
C VAL A 635 5.54 27.93 -17.63
N GLU A 636 6.29 27.77 -18.72
CA GLU A 636 5.98 28.34 -20.03
C GLU A 636 5.51 27.23 -20.97
N LEU A 637 4.45 27.50 -21.74
CA LEU A 637 3.87 26.56 -22.68
C LEU A 637 4.20 26.92 -24.11
N PHE A 638 4.54 25.94 -24.92
CA PHE A 638 4.85 26.08 -26.34
C PHE A 638 3.93 25.18 -27.17
N VAL A 639 3.47 25.70 -28.32
CA VAL A 639 2.82 24.91 -29.36
C VAL A 639 3.63 25.09 -30.65
N ASN A 640 4.14 23.99 -31.18
CA ASN A 640 5.03 23.97 -32.34
C ASN A 640 6.19 24.99 -32.24
N GLY A 641 6.81 25.04 -31.05
CA GLY A 641 7.93 25.95 -30.75
C GLY A 641 7.54 27.42 -30.55
N LYS A 642 6.24 27.78 -30.61
CA LYS A 642 5.76 29.12 -30.34
C LYS A 642 5.26 29.24 -28.93
N SER A 643 5.82 30.16 -28.14
CA SER A 643 5.36 30.43 -26.78
C SER A 643 3.89 30.86 -26.74
N LYS A 644 3.16 30.30 -25.79
CA LYS A 644 1.80 30.70 -25.40
C LYS A 644 1.81 31.48 -24.08
N GLY A 645 3.00 31.84 -23.57
CA GLY A 645 3.21 32.54 -22.31
C GLY A 645 3.34 31.63 -21.09
N PHE A 646 3.38 32.26 -19.93
CA PHE A 646 3.45 31.59 -18.63
C PHE A 646 2.06 31.22 -18.10
N GLY A 647 1.95 30.05 -17.51
CA GLY A 647 0.72 29.58 -16.87
C GLY A 647 0.45 30.32 -15.56
N ARG A 648 -0.85 30.52 -15.27
CA ARG A 648 -1.27 30.96 -13.93
C ARG A 648 -1.07 29.82 -12.94
N GLN A 649 -0.33 30.07 -11.88
CA GLN A 649 -0.16 29.12 -10.78
C GLN A 649 -1.38 29.17 -9.85
N ASP A 650 -2.24 28.15 -9.90
CA ASP A 650 -3.46 28.11 -9.08
C ASP A 650 -3.19 27.49 -7.70
N TYR A 651 -2.36 26.45 -7.64
CA TYR A 651 -1.85 25.81 -6.45
C TYR A 651 -0.35 25.60 -6.62
N ARG A 652 0.40 25.35 -5.60
CA ARG A 652 1.88 25.23 -5.67
C ARG A 652 2.36 24.43 -6.90
N PHE A 653 1.63 23.41 -7.29
CA PHE A 653 2.04 22.48 -8.36
C PHE A 653 1.21 22.58 -9.64
N LEU A 654 0.16 23.39 -9.70
CA LEU A 654 -0.75 23.48 -10.85
C LEU A 654 -0.57 24.80 -11.59
N PHE A 655 -0.28 24.69 -12.89
CA PHE A 655 -0.19 25.81 -13.81
C PHE A 655 -1.28 25.69 -14.88
N THR A 656 -2.16 26.69 -14.97
CA THR A 656 -3.31 26.71 -15.87
C THR A 656 -3.10 27.72 -17.01
N PHE A 657 -3.34 27.25 -18.21
CA PHE A 657 -3.39 28.04 -19.44
C PHE A 657 -4.84 28.05 -19.92
N ASP A 658 -5.58 29.11 -19.67
CA ASP A 658 -7.05 29.13 -19.76
C ASP A 658 -7.61 28.89 -21.18
N SER A 659 -6.87 29.24 -22.22
CA SER A 659 -7.39 29.18 -23.60
C SER A 659 -6.27 28.95 -24.61
N VAL A 660 -5.98 27.67 -24.90
CA VAL A 660 -4.96 27.27 -25.86
C VAL A 660 -5.64 26.74 -27.13
N GLN A 661 -5.34 27.37 -28.29
CA GLN A 661 -5.78 26.85 -29.58
C GLN A 661 -4.99 25.61 -29.93
N TRP A 662 -5.68 24.53 -30.28
CA TRP A 662 -5.01 23.32 -30.77
C TRP A 662 -4.43 23.59 -32.18
N GLU A 663 -3.22 23.11 -32.38
CA GLU A 663 -2.52 23.06 -33.67
C GLU A 663 -1.87 21.66 -33.76
N LYS A 664 -2.00 21.01 -34.93
CA LYS A 664 -1.33 19.71 -35.15
C LYS A 664 0.18 19.85 -34.98
N GLY A 665 0.78 18.93 -34.21
CA GLY A 665 2.21 18.92 -33.91
C GLY A 665 2.49 18.73 -32.44
N THR A 666 3.40 19.48 -31.86
CA THR A 666 3.90 19.29 -30.51
C THR A 666 3.39 20.39 -29.56
N ILE A 667 2.95 19.97 -28.38
CA ILE A 667 2.79 20.86 -27.23
C ILE A 667 3.88 20.51 -26.20
N GLU A 668 4.58 21.52 -25.68
CA GLU A 668 5.67 21.38 -24.73
C GLU A 668 5.51 22.36 -23.58
N ALA A 669 5.70 21.87 -22.35
CA ALA A 669 5.75 22.69 -21.15
C ALA A 669 7.17 22.63 -20.58
N ILE A 670 7.74 23.79 -20.28
CA ILE A 670 9.08 23.95 -19.70
C ILE A 670 8.93 24.65 -18.36
N SER A 671 9.48 24.07 -17.31
CA SER A 671 9.48 24.68 -15.98
C SER A 671 10.81 25.34 -15.67
N TYR A 672 10.74 26.39 -14.88
CA TYR A 672 11.87 27.23 -14.49
C TYR A 672 11.90 27.44 -12.98
N ASP A 673 13.10 27.75 -12.46
CA ASP A 673 13.28 28.30 -11.12
C ASP A 673 13.02 29.82 -11.11
N GLU A 674 13.13 30.45 -9.96
CA GLU A 674 12.97 31.91 -9.80
C GLU A 674 14.00 32.74 -10.59
N GLN A 675 15.16 32.16 -10.96
CA GLN A 675 16.18 32.79 -11.78
C GLN A 675 16.00 32.51 -13.26
N HIS A 676 14.83 31.98 -13.68
CA HIS A 676 14.53 31.56 -15.05
C HIS A 676 15.48 30.48 -15.63
N LYS A 677 16.09 29.67 -14.79
CA LYS A 677 16.83 28.50 -15.22
C LYS A 677 15.86 27.35 -15.44
N GLU A 678 15.98 26.67 -16.57
CA GLU A 678 15.19 25.47 -16.85
C GLU A 678 15.46 24.37 -15.83
N LEU A 679 14.36 23.78 -15.30
CA LEU A 679 14.38 22.72 -14.32
C LEU A 679 13.96 21.38 -14.93
N SER A 680 12.87 21.37 -15.69
CA SER A 680 12.34 20.17 -16.33
C SER A 680 11.40 20.52 -17.50
N ARG A 681 11.12 19.54 -18.35
CA ARG A 681 10.17 19.69 -19.46
C ARG A 681 9.35 18.44 -19.70
N HIS A 682 8.19 18.61 -20.31
CA HIS A 682 7.36 17.54 -20.81
C HIS A 682 6.71 17.93 -22.12
N SER A 683 6.64 17.02 -23.08
CA SER A 683 6.03 17.25 -24.37
C SER A 683 5.05 16.13 -24.75
N LEU A 684 3.97 16.52 -25.44
CA LEU A 684 3.03 15.62 -26.09
C LEU A 684 3.00 15.93 -27.58
N GLN A 685 2.76 14.92 -28.39
CA GLN A 685 2.68 15.06 -29.86
C GLN A 685 1.30 14.60 -30.35
N THR A 686 0.81 15.25 -31.39
CA THR A 686 -0.35 14.75 -32.14
C THR A 686 0.05 13.45 -32.84
N VAL A 687 -0.61 12.38 -32.46
CA VAL A 687 -0.40 11.01 -33.00
C VAL A 687 -1.25 10.84 -34.25
N GLY A 688 -0.77 10.04 -35.20
CA GLY A 688 -1.47 9.71 -36.44
C GLY A 688 -2.67 8.80 -36.27
N GLU A 689 -3.25 8.36 -37.40
CA GLU A 689 -4.36 7.41 -37.38
C GLU A 689 -3.90 6.02 -36.92
N PRO A 690 -4.78 5.24 -36.27
CA PRO A 690 -4.51 3.87 -35.90
C PRO A 690 -4.17 3.00 -37.11
N GLU A 691 -3.02 2.29 -37.08
CA GLU A 691 -2.59 1.42 -38.17
C GLU A 691 -2.36 -0.01 -37.78
N ARG A 692 -1.83 -0.26 -36.60
CA ARG A 692 -1.44 -1.60 -36.14
C ARG A 692 -1.52 -1.78 -34.63
N LEU A 693 -1.40 -3.03 -34.21
CA LEU A 693 -1.27 -3.42 -32.83
C LEU A 693 0.21 -3.53 -32.45
N LYS A 694 0.53 -3.21 -31.20
CA LYS A 694 1.85 -3.42 -30.59
C LYS A 694 1.66 -4.23 -29.32
N LEU A 695 2.38 -5.36 -29.22
CA LEU A 695 2.29 -6.28 -28.10
C LEU A 695 3.56 -6.22 -27.26
N THR A 696 3.40 -6.22 -25.92
CA THR A 696 4.52 -6.28 -24.97
C THR A 696 4.23 -7.37 -23.96
N LEU A 697 5.12 -8.36 -23.87
CA LEU A 697 5.05 -9.44 -22.89
C LEU A 697 5.63 -8.95 -21.55
N MET A 698 4.91 -9.21 -20.47
CA MET A 698 5.28 -8.91 -19.09
C MET A 698 5.21 -10.20 -18.28
N HIS A 699 6.29 -10.56 -17.61
CA HIS A 699 6.39 -11.78 -16.81
C HIS A 699 7.49 -11.64 -15.76
N SER A 700 7.66 -12.64 -14.90
CA SER A 700 8.77 -12.71 -13.95
C SER A 700 10.12 -12.49 -14.66
N PRO A 701 11.08 -11.78 -14.06
CA PRO A 701 12.45 -11.66 -14.58
C PRO A 701 13.11 -13.03 -14.85
N GLN A 702 12.63 -14.08 -14.23
CA GLN A 702 13.12 -15.44 -14.36
C GLN A 702 12.45 -16.22 -15.51
N GLY A 703 11.47 -15.65 -16.18
CA GLY A 703 10.64 -16.29 -17.20
C GLY A 703 9.28 -16.75 -16.65
N VAL A 704 8.53 -17.49 -17.47
CA VAL A 704 7.22 -18.04 -17.11
C VAL A 704 7.39 -19.53 -16.77
N PHE A 705 6.84 -19.96 -15.65
CA PHE A 705 6.96 -21.33 -15.16
C PHE A 705 5.66 -22.12 -15.34
N ALA A 706 5.80 -23.39 -15.75
CA ALA A 706 4.68 -24.31 -15.91
C ALA A 706 4.29 -24.96 -14.57
N ASP A 707 3.98 -24.12 -13.57
CA ASP A 707 3.56 -24.56 -12.23
C ASP A 707 2.04 -24.60 -12.05
N GLY A 708 1.27 -24.09 -13.02
CA GLY A 708 -0.20 -24.04 -12.98
C GLY A 708 -0.77 -22.82 -12.23
N ALA A 709 0.09 -21.92 -11.76
CA ALA A 709 -0.29 -20.71 -11.03
C ALA A 709 0.38 -19.44 -11.59
N ASP A 710 1.52 -19.57 -12.26
CA ASP A 710 2.23 -18.43 -12.83
C ASP A 710 1.45 -17.76 -13.97
N ILE A 711 1.63 -16.45 -14.12
CA ILE A 711 0.89 -15.62 -15.05
C ILE A 711 1.87 -14.87 -15.93
N ALA A 712 1.55 -14.81 -17.23
CA ALA A 712 2.10 -13.85 -18.17
C ALA A 712 1.04 -12.79 -18.48
N MET A 713 1.42 -11.52 -18.50
CA MET A 713 0.56 -10.42 -18.98
C MET A 713 1.00 -9.98 -20.36
N VAL A 714 0.06 -9.68 -21.24
CA VAL A 714 0.33 -9.08 -22.53
C VAL A 714 -0.33 -7.70 -22.57
N GLN A 715 0.48 -6.66 -22.70
CA GLN A 715 0.01 -5.31 -22.99
C GLN A 715 -0.24 -5.19 -24.48
N VAL A 716 -1.40 -4.65 -24.85
CA VAL A 716 -1.84 -4.42 -26.23
C VAL A 716 -2.05 -2.92 -26.41
N GLU A 717 -1.33 -2.33 -27.33
CA GLU A 717 -1.47 -0.93 -27.71
C GLU A 717 -1.90 -0.80 -29.16
N VAL A 718 -2.82 0.12 -29.43
CA VAL A 718 -3.16 0.58 -30.78
C VAL A 718 -2.23 1.74 -31.11
N VAL A 719 -1.43 1.58 -32.16
CA VAL A 719 -0.40 2.55 -32.54
C VAL A 719 -0.55 3.03 -33.97
N ASP A 720 -0.02 4.21 -34.25
CA ASP A 720 0.05 4.78 -35.58
C ASP A 720 1.23 4.21 -36.40
N GLY A 721 1.47 4.71 -37.61
CA GLY A 721 2.57 4.31 -38.50
C GLY A 721 3.96 4.52 -37.89
N ASN A 722 4.11 5.44 -36.94
CA ASN A 722 5.36 5.71 -36.22
C ASN A 722 5.56 4.80 -34.98
N GLY A 723 4.53 4.06 -34.60
CA GLY A 723 4.55 3.22 -33.41
C GLY A 723 4.14 3.94 -32.11
N GLU A 724 3.60 5.16 -32.24
CA GLU A 724 3.09 5.95 -31.13
C GLU A 724 1.66 5.54 -30.78
N ARG A 725 1.35 5.42 -29.50
CA ARG A 725 0.02 5.02 -29.01
C ARG A 725 -1.04 6.05 -29.34
N CYS A 726 -2.09 5.62 -30.02
CA CYS A 726 -3.25 6.45 -30.37
C CYS A 726 -4.15 6.67 -29.13
N PRO A 727 -4.15 7.84 -28.48
CA PRO A 727 -4.79 8.04 -27.17
C PRO A 727 -6.33 8.01 -27.24
N LEU A 728 -6.93 8.15 -28.43
CA LEU A 728 -8.38 8.13 -28.63
C LEU A 728 -8.90 6.80 -29.16
N ALA A 729 -8.01 5.81 -29.40
CA ALA A 729 -8.42 4.52 -29.94
C ALA A 729 -9.23 3.70 -28.91
N ASN A 730 -10.39 3.21 -29.36
CA ASN A 730 -11.31 2.34 -28.60
C ASN A 730 -11.64 1.06 -29.38
N HIS A 731 -10.70 0.58 -30.22
CA HIS A 731 -10.88 -0.62 -31.03
C HIS A 731 -11.17 -1.85 -30.18
N LYS A 732 -12.10 -2.67 -30.64
CA LYS A 732 -12.42 -3.95 -30.04
C LYS A 732 -11.40 -4.99 -30.48
N ILE A 733 -10.70 -5.56 -29.55
CA ILE A 733 -9.60 -6.49 -29.76
C ILE A 733 -10.08 -7.92 -29.58
N LYS A 734 -9.77 -8.80 -30.53
CA LYS A 734 -10.03 -10.25 -30.48
C LYS A 734 -8.76 -10.99 -30.14
N PHE A 735 -8.88 -11.98 -29.25
CA PHE A 735 -7.77 -12.78 -28.77
C PHE A 735 -7.97 -14.26 -29.05
N ASP A 736 -6.93 -14.92 -29.62
CA ASP A 736 -6.87 -16.36 -29.82
C ASP A 736 -5.61 -16.90 -29.15
N LEU A 737 -5.80 -17.72 -28.11
CA LEU A 737 -4.74 -18.31 -27.30
C LEU A 737 -4.52 -19.76 -27.73
N GLN A 738 -3.26 -20.13 -28.03
CA GLN A 738 -2.83 -21.47 -28.39
C GLN A 738 -1.70 -21.95 -27.46
N GLY A 739 -1.63 -23.26 -27.23
CA GLY A 739 -0.62 -23.85 -26.32
C GLY A 739 -1.13 -24.21 -24.94
N PRO A 740 -0.25 -24.70 -24.05
CA PRO A 740 -0.60 -25.20 -22.74
C PRO A 740 -0.79 -24.07 -21.72
N ALA A 741 -1.81 -23.25 -21.88
CA ALA A 741 -2.11 -22.10 -21.05
C ALA A 741 -3.62 -21.89 -20.88
N GLU A 742 -4.01 -21.21 -19.82
CA GLU A 742 -5.39 -20.85 -19.45
C GLU A 742 -5.62 -19.36 -19.68
N TRP A 743 -6.65 -19.01 -20.47
CA TRP A 743 -7.06 -17.64 -20.69
C TRP A 743 -7.70 -17.04 -19.41
N ARG A 744 -7.18 -15.90 -18.96
CA ARG A 744 -7.73 -15.15 -17.82
C ARG A 744 -8.28 -13.78 -18.24
N GLY A 745 -7.99 -13.32 -19.45
CA GLY A 745 -8.54 -12.10 -20.03
C GLY A 745 -8.07 -10.83 -19.33
N GLY A 746 -8.88 -9.80 -19.46
CA GLY A 746 -8.65 -8.49 -18.88
C GLY A 746 -9.97 -7.87 -18.43
N ILE A 747 -10.07 -6.54 -18.51
CA ILE A 747 -11.30 -5.78 -18.22
C ILE A 747 -11.39 -4.57 -19.16
N ALA A 748 -12.61 -4.13 -19.42
CA ALA A 748 -12.91 -2.81 -19.93
C ALA A 748 -14.05 -2.21 -19.13
N GLN A 749 -14.03 -0.88 -19.01
CA GLN A 749 -14.97 -0.14 -18.17
C GLN A 749 -16.28 0.16 -18.95
N ALA A 750 -17.27 -0.72 -18.80
CA ALA A 750 -18.57 -0.58 -19.42
C ALA A 750 -19.63 -1.37 -18.64
N ALA A 751 -20.89 -1.25 -19.10
CA ALA A 751 -22.00 -2.05 -18.58
C ALA A 751 -21.92 -3.53 -19.03
N ASP A 752 -21.06 -3.85 -20.00
CA ASP A 752 -20.84 -5.22 -20.47
C ASP A 752 -19.83 -5.95 -19.58
N ASN A 753 -20.02 -7.26 -19.42
CA ASN A 753 -19.07 -8.08 -18.67
C ASN A 753 -17.91 -8.55 -19.56
N TYR A 754 -16.74 -7.95 -19.37
CA TYR A 754 -15.52 -8.32 -20.11
C TYR A 754 -14.58 -9.28 -19.35
N VAL A 755 -14.88 -9.62 -18.09
CA VAL A 755 -14.06 -10.59 -17.33
C VAL A 755 -14.10 -11.94 -18.03
N LEU A 756 -12.93 -12.49 -18.37
CA LEU A 756 -12.73 -13.69 -19.19
C LEU A 756 -13.17 -13.57 -20.66
N ALA A 757 -13.68 -12.45 -21.13
CA ALA A 757 -14.04 -12.28 -22.51
C ALA A 757 -12.80 -12.40 -23.42
N LYS A 758 -12.98 -13.05 -24.60
CA LYS A 758 -11.94 -13.13 -25.63
C LYS A 758 -12.02 -11.98 -26.65
N GLU A 759 -12.90 -11.03 -26.38
CA GLU A 759 -13.06 -9.82 -27.17
C GLU A 759 -13.40 -8.68 -26.24
N LEU A 760 -12.58 -7.66 -26.18
CA LEU A 760 -12.75 -6.49 -25.34
C LEU A 760 -12.12 -5.25 -25.96
N PRO A 761 -12.66 -4.03 -25.72
CA PRO A 761 -12.08 -2.81 -26.26
C PRO A 761 -10.78 -2.44 -25.55
N VAL A 762 -9.87 -1.79 -26.28
CA VAL A 762 -8.85 -0.95 -25.65
C VAL A 762 -9.54 0.32 -25.12
N GLU A 763 -8.93 0.94 -24.12
CA GLU A 763 -9.35 2.21 -23.55
C GLU A 763 -8.19 3.18 -23.60
N CYS A 764 -8.36 4.33 -24.27
CA CYS A 764 -7.27 5.25 -24.55
C CYS A 764 -6.10 4.56 -25.27
N GLY A 765 -6.42 3.67 -26.22
CA GLY A 765 -5.46 2.96 -27.04
C GLY A 765 -4.65 1.85 -26.39
N ILE A 766 -5.01 1.41 -25.17
CA ILE A 766 -4.24 0.41 -24.42
C ILE A 766 -5.14 -0.50 -23.58
N THR A 767 -4.76 -1.77 -23.48
CA THR A 767 -5.30 -2.72 -22.51
C THR A 767 -4.24 -3.74 -22.10
N ARG A 768 -4.54 -4.57 -21.11
CA ARG A 768 -3.72 -5.73 -20.72
C ARG A 768 -4.59 -6.96 -20.54
N VAL A 769 -4.02 -8.11 -20.90
CA VAL A 769 -4.67 -9.41 -20.72
C VAL A 769 -3.73 -10.36 -20.00
N MET A 770 -4.29 -11.29 -19.24
CA MET A 770 -3.55 -12.24 -18.42
C MET A 770 -3.74 -13.66 -18.97
N ILE A 771 -2.67 -14.43 -18.92
CA ILE A 771 -2.57 -15.81 -19.36
C ILE A 771 -1.93 -16.59 -18.23
N ARG A 772 -2.64 -17.58 -17.67
CA ARG A 772 -2.09 -18.47 -16.63
C ARG A 772 -1.43 -19.67 -17.25
N SER A 773 -0.26 -20.06 -16.74
CA SER A 773 0.40 -21.31 -17.14
C SER A 773 -0.43 -22.54 -16.72
N THR A 774 -0.24 -23.66 -17.42
CA THR A 774 -0.64 -24.98 -16.93
C THR A 774 0.56 -25.70 -16.30
N THR A 775 0.38 -26.91 -15.83
CA THR A 775 1.50 -27.76 -15.33
C THR A 775 2.27 -28.45 -16.48
N GLN A 776 1.88 -28.25 -17.73
CA GLN A 776 2.57 -28.74 -18.92
C GLN A 776 3.45 -27.64 -19.49
N PRO A 777 4.78 -27.82 -19.54
CA PRO A 777 5.66 -26.85 -20.21
C PRO A 777 5.45 -26.90 -21.73
N GLY A 778 5.63 -25.76 -22.37
CA GLY A 778 5.51 -25.67 -23.81
C GLY A 778 5.50 -24.26 -24.35
N ASN A 779 5.32 -24.15 -25.66
CA ASN A 779 5.20 -22.86 -26.33
C ASN A 779 3.74 -22.37 -26.30
N VAL A 780 3.56 -21.11 -25.96
CA VAL A 780 2.27 -20.40 -25.88
C VAL A 780 2.29 -19.29 -26.92
N VAL A 781 1.25 -19.20 -27.73
CA VAL A 781 1.09 -18.16 -28.75
C VAL A 781 -0.24 -17.43 -28.52
N LEU A 782 -0.18 -16.12 -28.43
CA LEU A 782 -1.36 -15.26 -28.40
C LEU A 782 -1.44 -14.48 -29.71
N LYS A 783 -2.51 -14.72 -30.48
CA LYS A 783 -2.84 -13.95 -31.69
C LYS A 783 -3.85 -12.88 -31.33
N VAL A 784 -3.62 -11.68 -31.84
CA VAL A 784 -4.41 -10.48 -31.52
C VAL A 784 -4.82 -9.80 -32.81
N ALA A 785 -6.10 -9.45 -32.93
CA ALA A 785 -6.64 -8.81 -34.11
C ALA A 785 -7.68 -7.75 -33.76
N ALA A 786 -7.81 -6.73 -34.57
CA ALA A 786 -8.86 -5.73 -34.50
C ALA A 786 -9.28 -5.31 -35.91
N GLU A 787 -10.54 -4.88 -36.06
CA GLU A 787 -11.06 -4.41 -37.35
C GLU A 787 -10.29 -3.18 -37.82
N GLY A 788 -9.86 -3.17 -39.09
CA GLY A 788 -9.12 -2.07 -39.68
C GLY A 788 -7.64 -1.97 -39.32
N LEU A 789 -7.13 -2.84 -38.44
CA LEU A 789 -5.72 -2.85 -38.04
C LEU A 789 -5.00 -4.12 -38.46
N ALA A 790 -3.68 -4.03 -38.69
CA ALA A 790 -2.87 -5.20 -38.90
C ALA A 790 -2.87 -6.09 -37.63
N SER A 791 -3.14 -7.41 -37.85
CA SER A 791 -3.06 -8.40 -36.76
C SER A 791 -1.61 -8.63 -36.32
N GLU A 792 -1.44 -9.00 -35.05
CA GLU A 792 -0.12 -9.25 -34.45
C GLU A 792 -0.16 -10.53 -33.61
N GLU A 793 0.99 -11.16 -33.40
CA GLU A 793 1.10 -12.27 -32.46
C GLU A 793 2.33 -12.17 -31.57
N ILE A 794 2.24 -12.75 -30.39
CA ILE A 794 3.35 -12.87 -29.47
C ILE A 794 3.46 -14.29 -28.94
N ALA A 795 4.69 -14.81 -28.86
CA ALA A 795 4.97 -16.15 -28.40
C ALA A 795 5.94 -16.14 -27.22
N PHE A 796 5.73 -17.05 -26.28
CA PHE A 796 6.64 -17.31 -25.17
C PHE A 796 6.61 -18.79 -24.78
N SER A 797 7.65 -19.25 -24.08
CA SER A 797 7.74 -20.63 -23.60
C SER A 797 7.62 -20.67 -22.08
N THR A 798 6.93 -21.70 -21.57
CA THR A 798 6.87 -21.98 -20.14
C THR A 798 7.93 -23.01 -19.74
N GLN A 799 8.63 -22.75 -18.62
CA GLN A 799 9.70 -23.60 -18.11
C GLN A 799 9.13 -24.72 -17.22
N PRO A 800 9.68 -25.95 -17.28
CA PRO A 800 9.20 -27.04 -16.45
C PRO A 800 9.46 -26.82 -14.95
N VAL A 801 8.51 -27.24 -14.12
CA VAL A 801 8.65 -27.28 -12.66
C VAL A 801 8.53 -28.72 -12.17
N GLU A 802 9.52 -29.15 -11.40
CA GLU A 802 9.50 -30.50 -10.83
C GLU A 802 8.52 -30.60 -9.68
N VAL A 803 7.60 -31.56 -9.78
CA VAL A 803 6.67 -31.95 -8.70
C VAL A 803 6.81 -33.46 -8.49
N LYS A 804 7.29 -33.84 -7.31
CA LYS A 804 7.48 -35.23 -6.95
C LYS A 804 6.61 -35.62 -5.77
N ASN A 805 5.74 -36.60 -5.96
CA ASN A 805 4.83 -37.08 -4.92
C ASN A 805 3.93 -35.96 -4.32
N GLY A 806 3.52 -34.99 -5.11
CA GLY A 806 2.73 -33.85 -4.68
C GLY A 806 3.52 -32.72 -3.99
N LEU A 807 4.85 -32.81 -3.94
CA LEU A 807 5.75 -31.83 -3.34
C LEU A 807 6.64 -31.19 -4.39
N SER A 808 6.94 -29.91 -4.24
CA SER A 808 7.91 -29.19 -5.08
C SER A 808 8.92 -28.42 -4.23
N THR A 809 10.14 -28.30 -4.72
CA THR A 809 11.18 -27.43 -4.14
C THR A 809 11.29 -26.10 -4.91
N PHE A 810 10.41 -25.88 -5.87
CA PHE A 810 10.33 -24.63 -6.60
C PHE A 810 9.55 -23.58 -5.78
N PHE A 811 10.16 -22.43 -5.57
CA PHE A 811 9.56 -21.28 -4.87
C PHE A 811 9.57 -20.06 -5.82
N PRO A 812 8.41 -19.59 -6.30
CA PRO A 812 8.36 -18.55 -7.32
C PRO A 812 8.87 -17.16 -6.87
N SER A 813 9.04 -16.95 -5.57
CA SER A 813 9.62 -15.71 -5.03
C SER A 813 11.16 -15.72 -4.96
N VAL A 814 11.80 -16.90 -5.07
CA VAL A 814 13.27 -17.01 -5.01
C VAL A 814 13.89 -16.38 -6.26
N GLY A 815 14.87 -15.50 -6.08
CA GLY A 815 15.57 -14.80 -7.16
C GLY A 815 14.84 -13.54 -7.67
N LEU A 816 13.71 -13.16 -7.08
CA LEU A 816 13.13 -11.83 -7.35
C LEU A 816 14.03 -10.74 -6.75
N PRO A 817 14.39 -9.71 -7.56
CA PRO A 817 15.33 -8.69 -7.11
C PRO A 817 14.66 -7.69 -6.15
N SER A 818 15.46 -7.14 -5.23
CA SER A 818 15.11 -5.90 -4.54
C SER A 818 15.30 -4.70 -5.45
N ARG A 819 14.53 -3.64 -5.20
CA ARG A 819 14.70 -2.35 -5.89
C ARG A 819 15.59 -1.43 -5.04
N PHE A 820 16.45 -0.70 -5.73
CA PHE A 820 17.38 0.27 -5.15
C PHE A 820 17.28 1.65 -5.81
N ASP A 821 16.14 1.93 -6.43
CA ASP A 821 15.95 3.09 -7.33
C ASP A 821 16.26 4.43 -6.67
N ARG A 822 15.95 4.59 -5.39
CA ARG A 822 16.19 5.83 -4.65
C ARG A 822 17.52 5.84 -3.87
N GLY A 823 18.23 4.70 -3.80
CA GLY A 823 19.46 4.57 -3.02
C GLY A 823 19.23 4.59 -1.51
N GLU A 824 20.33 4.62 -0.76
CA GLU A 824 20.30 4.74 0.71
C GLU A 824 19.67 6.05 1.15
N THR A 825 19.21 6.12 2.40
CA THR A 825 18.65 7.34 2.99
C THR A 825 19.65 8.49 2.90
N PRO A 826 19.31 9.62 2.24
CA PRO A 826 20.21 10.77 2.16
C PRO A 826 20.53 11.36 3.53
N SER A 827 21.76 11.85 3.72
CA SER A 827 22.18 12.47 4.97
C SER A 827 21.79 13.94 5.12
N SER A 828 21.33 14.58 4.02
CA SER A 828 20.86 15.97 4.03
C SER A 828 19.51 16.09 4.73
N PRO A 829 19.16 17.27 5.28
CA PRO A 829 17.79 17.53 5.75
C PRO A 829 16.77 17.30 4.63
N SER A 830 15.58 16.83 4.97
CA SER A 830 14.49 16.57 4.02
C SER A 830 13.58 17.76 3.77
N TYR A 831 13.74 18.82 4.56
CA TYR A 831 12.95 20.06 4.47
C TYR A 831 13.75 21.23 5.06
N LYS A 832 13.31 22.44 4.72
CA LYS A 832 13.74 23.67 5.35
C LYS A 832 12.65 24.15 6.30
N GLU A 833 13.05 24.80 7.39
CA GLU A 833 12.09 25.54 8.22
C GLU A 833 11.77 26.87 7.52
N THR A 834 10.55 26.99 7.03
CA THR A 834 10.07 28.17 6.31
C THR A 834 9.32 29.12 7.22
N LYS A 835 8.79 28.64 8.35
CA LYS A 835 8.05 29.42 9.34
C LYS A 835 8.56 29.13 10.74
N VAL A 836 8.58 30.16 11.58
CA VAL A 836 8.93 30.06 13.01
C VAL A 836 7.67 30.33 13.82
N ASP A 837 7.27 29.36 14.61
CA ASP A 837 6.12 29.46 15.50
C ASP A 837 6.35 30.48 16.62
N VAL A 838 5.33 31.29 16.90
CA VAL A 838 5.31 32.22 18.02
C VAL A 838 4.24 31.78 19.00
N ARG A 839 4.66 31.29 20.16
CA ARG A 839 3.76 30.71 21.15
C ARG A 839 2.81 31.73 21.77
N VAL A 840 1.61 31.25 22.02
CA VAL A 840 0.62 31.98 22.85
C VAL A 840 0.94 31.73 24.32
N ALA A 841 1.11 32.81 25.09
CA ALA A 841 1.37 32.77 26.54
C ALA A 841 0.10 32.84 27.39
N ASP A 842 -0.90 33.61 26.89
CA ASP A 842 -2.17 33.82 27.60
C ASP A 842 -3.27 34.19 26.59
N VAL A 843 -4.53 34.11 27.01
CA VAL A 843 -5.69 34.38 26.15
C VAL A 843 -6.82 35.01 26.93
N THR A 844 -7.45 36.01 26.30
CA THR A 844 -8.71 36.62 26.80
C THR A 844 -9.77 36.55 25.70
N ALA A 845 -11.02 36.36 26.08
CA ALA A 845 -12.12 36.24 25.16
C ALA A 845 -13.34 37.06 25.59
N GLY A 846 -14.14 37.45 24.65
CA GLY A 846 -15.37 38.22 24.89
C GLY A 846 -16.42 37.50 25.71
N THR A 847 -16.39 36.19 25.69
CA THR A 847 -17.23 35.27 26.48
C THR A 847 -16.58 33.89 26.56
N ASN A 848 -17.12 33.04 27.44
CA ASN A 848 -16.63 31.66 27.64
C ASN A 848 -15.12 31.60 27.91
N GLN A 849 -14.61 32.54 28.72
CA GLN A 849 -13.19 32.66 29.04
C GLN A 849 -12.56 31.37 29.53
N ARG A 850 -13.32 30.54 30.26
CA ARG A 850 -12.84 29.27 30.81
C ARG A 850 -12.38 28.31 29.70
N ASP A 851 -12.99 28.38 28.51
CA ASP A 851 -12.72 27.50 27.38
C ASP A 851 -11.76 28.14 26.36
N ALA A 852 -11.31 29.37 26.55
CA ALA A 852 -10.46 30.10 25.61
C ALA A 852 -9.14 29.38 25.33
N GLY A 853 -8.54 28.72 26.32
CA GLY A 853 -7.32 27.90 26.14
C GLY A 853 -7.47 26.71 25.19
N LYS A 854 -8.70 26.24 24.96
CA LYS A 854 -8.98 25.16 24.00
C LYS A 854 -8.73 25.56 22.54
N SER A 855 -8.56 26.84 22.29
CA SER A 855 -8.25 27.33 20.96
C SER A 855 -6.78 27.13 20.51
N PHE A 856 -5.89 26.68 21.46
CA PHE A 856 -4.46 26.42 21.19
C PHE A 856 -3.84 25.32 22.06
N ASP A 857 -4.60 24.29 22.43
CA ASP A 857 -4.20 23.22 23.36
C ASP A 857 -3.66 21.96 22.66
N ASP A 858 -3.43 22.01 21.35
CA ASP A 858 -3.02 20.88 20.50
C ASP A 858 -3.99 19.69 20.55
N ASN A 859 -5.28 19.94 20.70
CA ASN A 859 -6.33 18.94 20.67
C ASN A 859 -7.34 19.27 19.55
N GLU A 860 -7.36 18.48 18.50
CA GLU A 860 -8.19 18.67 17.31
C GLU A 860 -9.71 18.58 17.58
N LEU A 861 -10.12 18.04 18.73
CA LEU A 861 -11.51 17.89 19.14
C LEU A 861 -11.99 18.96 20.12
N SER A 862 -11.10 19.79 20.66
CA SER A 862 -11.46 20.90 21.53
C SER A 862 -11.70 22.18 20.74
N GLU A 863 -12.50 23.09 21.29
CA GLU A 863 -12.80 24.38 20.68
C GLU A 863 -13.22 25.43 21.68
N TRP A 864 -12.96 26.70 21.37
CA TRP A 864 -13.61 27.85 22.00
C TRP A 864 -14.75 28.34 21.11
N LYS A 865 -15.90 28.67 21.74
CA LYS A 865 -17.05 29.31 21.09
C LYS A 865 -17.49 30.51 21.90
N ASN A 866 -17.93 31.57 21.18
CA ASN A 866 -18.63 32.68 21.86
C ASN A 866 -20.10 32.30 22.14
N ASP A 867 -20.88 33.24 22.66
CA ASP A 867 -22.31 33.08 23.09
C ASP A 867 -23.32 33.44 22.00
N GLY A 868 -22.92 33.50 20.73
CA GLY A 868 -23.79 33.88 19.60
C GLY A 868 -24.02 35.38 19.44
N ARG A 869 -23.34 36.23 20.22
CA ARG A 869 -23.47 37.69 20.12
C ARG A 869 -22.24 38.28 19.45
N LEU A 870 -22.48 39.19 18.50
CA LEU A 870 -21.38 39.80 17.76
C LEU A 870 -20.41 40.63 18.64
N ASN A 871 -20.93 41.32 19.67
CA ASN A 871 -20.09 42.09 20.57
C ASN A 871 -19.18 41.29 21.50
N THR A 872 -19.44 40.01 21.67
CA THR A 872 -18.61 39.04 22.41
C THR A 872 -17.82 38.09 21.52
N ALA A 873 -17.98 38.22 20.18
CA ALA A 873 -17.31 37.37 19.21
C ALA A 873 -15.89 37.87 18.90
N TRP A 874 -15.04 37.87 19.94
CA TRP A 874 -13.61 38.18 19.84
C TRP A 874 -12.79 37.37 20.81
N ILE A 875 -11.53 37.13 20.41
CA ILE A 875 -10.52 36.45 21.22
C ILE A 875 -9.17 37.15 21.02
N THR A 876 -8.46 37.41 22.12
CA THR A 876 -7.17 38.07 22.13
C THR A 876 -6.11 37.14 22.72
N TYR A 877 -5.08 36.89 21.94
CA TYR A 877 -3.92 36.07 22.26
C TYR A 877 -2.76 36.97 22.65
N LYS A 878 -2.17 36.72 23.81
CA LYS A 878 -0.90 37.32 24.20
C LYS A 878 0.23 36.36 23.85
N LEU A 879 1.19 36.83 23.07
CA LEU A 879 2.32 36.06 22.62
C LEU A 879 3.45 36.04 23.64
N GLU A 880 4.27 34.97 23.66
CA GLU A 880 5.46 34.89 24.54
C GLU A 880 6.49 35.98 24.28
N ARG A 881 6.53 36.55 23.08
CA ARG A 881 7.42 37.62 22.65
C ARG A 881 6.81 38.52 21.61
N ARG A 882 7.31 39.71 21.48
CA ARG A 882 6.95 40.60 20.37
C ARG A 882 7.53 40.09 19.09
N ALA A 883 6.69 39.92 18.09
CA ALA A 883 7.06 39.41 16.78
C ALA A 883 6.31 40.15 15.65
N GLU A 884 6.86 40.10 14.46
CA GLU A 884 6.15 40.47 13.23
C GLU A 884 5.47 39.21 12.68
N ILE A 885 4.13 39.24 12.72
CA ILE A 885 3.32 38.09 12.31
C ILE A 885 2.90 38.30 10.87
N ASP A 886 3.21 37.33 10.01
CA ASP A 886 2.83 37.36 8.60
C ASP A 886 1.84 36.25 8.20
N ASP A 887 1.62 35.25 9.06
CA ASP A 887 0.64 34.20 8.82
C ASP A 887 -0.05 33.79 10.14
N ILE A 888 -1.36 33.66 10.11
CA ILE A 888 -2.16 33.11 11.19
C ILE A 888 -2.92 31.91 10.64
N CYS A 889 -2.52 30.71 11.09
CA CYS A 889 -3.16 29.46 10.71
C CYS A 889 -4.25 29.14 11.73
N ILE A 890 -5.50 29.06 11.31
CA ILE A 890 -6.65 28.87 12.18
C ILE A 890 -7.60 27.80 11.63
N LYS A 891 -8.11 26.94 12.52
CA LYS A 891 -9.21 26.02 12.22
C LYS A 891 -10.48 26.54 12.89
N LEU A 892 -11.51 26.78 12.10
CA LEU A 892 -12.76 27.40 12.54
C LEU A 892 -13.87 26.37 12.70
N THR A 893 -14.80 26.59 13.61
CA THR A 893 -15.98 25.74 13.77
C THR A 893 -16.78 25.74 12.46
N GLY A 894 -17.16 24.54 11.97
CA GLY A 894 -17.86 24.40 10.70
C GLY A 894 -17.04 24.78 9.46
N TRP A 895 -15.71 24.82 9.54
CA TRP A 895 -14.73 25.15 8.51
C TRP A 895 -15.04 24.59 7.11
N ARG A 896 -15.69 23.46 7.04
CA ARG A 896 -16.07 22.77 5.80
C ARG A 896 -17.19 23.46 5.04
N GLN A 897 -18.09 24.11 5.74
CA GLN A 897 -19.35 24.65 5.19
C GLN A 897 -19.49 26.15 5.32
N ARG A 898 -18.72 26.75 6.23
CA ARG A 898 -18.87 28.15 6.65
C ARG A 898 -17.70 29.02 6.22
N SER A 899 -18.00 30.28 6.02
CA SER A 899 -17.04 31.34 5.78
C SER A 899 -17.32 32.46 6.78
N TYR A 900 -16.30 33.01 7.40
CA TYR A 900 -16.42 34.00 8.48
C TYR A 900 -15.84 35.34 8.05
N PRO A 901 -16.59 36.48 8.17
CA PRO A 901 -16.04 37.81 8.01
C PRO A 901 -15.23 38.17 9.27
N LEU A 902 -13.91 38.14 9.18
CA LEU A 902 -13.01 38.39 10.31
C LEU A 902 -12.25 39.71 10.14
N GLU A 903 -11.85 40.26 11.26
CA GLU A 903 -10.81 41.28 11.41
C GLU A 903 -9.75 40.76 12.37
N VAL A 904 -8.48 40.99 12.01
CA VAL A 904 -7.33 40.67 12.86
C VAL A 904 -6.56 41.95 13.20
N TYR A 905 -6.26 42.12 14.46
CA TYR A 905 -5.50 43.26 14.97
C TYR A 905 -4.21 42.80 15.65
N ALA A 906 -3.13 43.54 15.41
CA ALA A 906 -1.88 43.46 16.15
C ALA A 906 -1.80 44.66 17.11
N GLY A 907 -2.13 44.46 18.39
CA GLY A 907 -2.44 45.54 19.30
C GLY A 907 -3.66 46.36 18.79
N GLU A 908 -3.46 47.65 18.49
CA GLU A 908 -4.52 48.53 17.95
C GLU A 908 -4.55 48.56 16.41
N HIS A 909 -3.60 47.95 15.72
CA HIS A 909 -3.47 48.00 14.27
C HIS A 909 -4.24 46.89 13.59
N LEU A 910 -5.16 47.25 12.67
CA LEU A 910 -5.82 46.27 11.81
C LEU A 910 -4.79 45.75 10.77
N ILE A 911 -4.49 44.46 10.83
CA ILE A 911 -3.49 43.82 9.96
C ILE A 911 -4.11 42.90 8.91
N TRP A 912 -5.34 42.44 9.11
CA TRP A 912 -6.07 41.65 8.13
C TRP A 912 -7.58 41.86 8.28
N SER A 913 -8.31 41.86 7.15
CA SER A 913 -9.78 41.87 7.13
C SER A 913 -10.30 41.23 5.87
N GLY A 914 -11.19 40.25 6.01
CA GLY A 914 -11.77 39.52 4.88
C GLY A 914 -12.72 38.41 5.31
N ASN A 915 -13.20 37.66 4.34
CA ASN A 915 -13.94 36.43 4.56
C ASN A 915 -12.99 35.25 4.47
N THR A 916 -13.09 34.32 5.42
CA THR A 916 -12.29 33.08 5.38
C THR A 916 -12.78 32.17 4.25
N GLU A 917 -11.86 31.45 3.67
CA GLU A 917 -12.21 30.38 2.73
C GLU A 917 -12.78 29.17 3.46
N LYS A 918 -13.60 28.37 2.76
CA LYS A 918 -13.95 27.02 3.21
C LYS A 918 -12.78 26.12 2.97
N SER A 919 -12.44 25.27 3.94
CA SER A 919 -11.22 24.46 3.89
C SER A 919 -11.48 22.99 4.20
N LEU A 920 -10.44 22.18 4.15
CA LEU A 920 -10.44 20.80 4.65
C LEU A 920 -9.76 20.68 6.03
N GLY A 921 -9.72 21.76 6.79
CA GLY A 921 -9.17 21.81 8.15
C GLY A 921 -8.75 23.22 8.51
N TYR A 922 -7.67 23.70 7.95
CA TYR A 922 -7.06 24.96 8.30
C TYR A 922 -7.24 26.02 7.22
N VAL A 923 -7.31 27.27 7.62
CA VAL A 923 -7.20 28.44 6.75
C VAL A 923 -6.02 29.30 7.19
N HIS A 924 -5.35 29.93 6.23
CA HIS A 924 -4.23 30.82 6.45
C HIS A 924 -4.69 32.29 6.24
N LEU A 925 -4.51 33.09 7.27
CA LEU A 925 -4.72 34.53 7.18
C LEU A 925 -3.35 35.15 6.91
N MET A 926 -3.03 35.35 5.62
CA MET A 926 -1.76 35.95 5.21
C MET A 926 -1.79 37.46 5.46
N ILE A 927 -0.79 37.99 6.14
CA ILE A 927 -0.70 39.37 6.57
C ILE A 927 0.24 40.13 5.62
N ASP A 928 -0.31 40.96 4.74
CA ASP A 928 0.48 41.71 3.75
C ASP A 928 1.36 42.81 4.37
N ARG A 929 0.97 43.30 5.54
CA ARG A 929 1.68 44.39 6.25
C ARG A 929 1.84 43.99 7.73
N PRO A 930 2.81 43.14 8.04
CA PRO A 930 3.01 42.70 9.41
C PRO A 930 3.40 43.87 10.33
N VAL A 931 2.85 43.85 11.54
CA VAL A 931 3.14 44.83 12.59
C VAL A 931 3.71 44.07 13.80
N ARG A 932 4.79 44.57 14.34
CA ARG A 932 5.44 43.97 15.49
C ARG A 932 4.58 44.15 16.77
N SER A 933 4.01 43.06 17.26
CA SER A 933 3.17 43.02 18.43
C SER A 933 3.44 41.79 19.29
N ASP A 934 3.03 41.84 20.54
CA ASP A 934 2.91 40.72 21.45
C ASP A 934 1.43 40.38 21.74
N GLU A 935 0.52 40.99 20.98
CA GLU A 935 -0.92 40.75 21.12
C GLU A 935 -1.59 40.68 19.76
N ILE A 936 -2.39 39.63 19.56
CA ILE A 936 -3.21 39.41 18.36
C ILE A 936 -4.66 39.24 18.78
N THR A 937 -5.54 40.07 18.25
CA THR A 937 -6.98 39.97 18.45
C THR A 937 -7.67 39.56 17.17
N ILE A 938 -8.50 38.54 17.22
CA ILE A 938 -9.36 38.10 16.13
C ILE A 938 -10.80 38.33 16.53
N ARG A 939 -11.59 38.96 15.65
CA ARG A 939 -13.01 39.21 15.89
C ARG A 939 -13.86 39.06 14.65
N LEU A 940 -15.14 38.75 14.83
CA LEU A 940 -16.12 38.79 13.73
C LEU A 940 -16.41 40.26 13.39
N LYS A 941 -16.33 40.56 12.09
CA LYS A 941 -16.66 41.87 11.52
C LYS A 941 -18.15 42.08 11.37
N GLY A 942 -18.93 41.02 11.17
CA GLY A 942 -20.36 41.06 10.93
C GLY A 942 -21.05 39.75 11.30
N ALA A 943 -22.38 39.77 11.32
CA ALA A 943 -23.17 38.58 11.62
C ALA A 943 -22.98 37.49 10.54
N THR A 944 -22.87 36.23 10.98
CA THR A 944 -22.96 35.02 10.17
C THR A 944 -24.17 34.22 10.61
N GLN A 945 -24.53 33.14 9.89
CA GLN A 945 -25.61 32.25 10.35
C GLN A 945 -25.34 31.67 11.74
N ASP A 946 -24.05 31.51 12.13
CA ASP A 946 -23.62 30.97 13.41
C ASP A 946 -22.49 31.83 13.95
N SER A 947 -22.84 32.97 14.52
CA SER A 947 -21.87 33.90 15.14
C SER A 947 -21.24 33.36 16.43
N ASP A 948 -21.72 32.22 16.93
CA ASP A 948 -21.16 31.54 18.10
C ASP A 948 -20.02 30.54 17.74
N ALA A 949 -19.85 30.22 16.46
CA ALA A 949 -18.94 29.21 16.01
C ALA A 949 -17.62 29.80 15.51
N PHE A 950 -16.76 30.20 16.42
CA PHE A 950 -15.58 30.99 16.14
C PHE A 950 -14.33 30.46 16.87
N GLY A 951 -13.27 30.18 16.15
CA GLY A 951 -11.93 29.87 16.68
C GLY A 951 -11.80 28.52 17.40
N GLN A 952 -11.25 27.54 16.74
CA GLN A 952 -10.99 26.22 17.34
C GLN A 952 -9.52 26.02 17.71
N ILE A 953 -8.61 26.15 16.74
CA ILE A 953 -7.17 26.00 16.95
C ILE A 953 -6.48 27.12 16.20
N ILE A 954 -5.54 27.79 16.85
CA ILE A 954 -4.78 28.87 16.25
C ILE A 954 -3.28 28.60 16.33
N GLU A 955 -2.58 28.90 15.28
CA GLU A 955 -1.13 29.02 15.23
C GLU A 955 -0.78 30.41 14.70
N VAL A 956 0.16 31.05 15.36
CA VAL A 956 0.72 32.33 14.96
C VAL A 956 2.16 32.09 14.55
N VAL A 957 2.54 32.47 13.35
CA VAL A 957 3.87 32.23 12.81
C VAL A 957 4.54 33.49 12.36
N GLU A 958 5.83 33.58 12.57
CA GLU A 958 6.73 34.65 12.15
C GLU A 958 7.60 34.13 11.00
N PRO A 959 7.88 34.95 9.98
CA PRO A 959 8.77 34.53 8.90
C PRO A 959 10.18 34.26 9.42
N LYS A 960 10.85 33.26 8.88
CA LYS A 960 12.25 33.00 9.22
C LYS A 960 13.15 33.99 8.49
N ALA A 961 14.00 34.66 9.23
CA ALA A 961 14.96 35.63 8.65
C ALA A 961 15.82 34.99 7.55
N GLY A 962 15.79 35.52 6.33
CA GLY A 962 16.53 35.04 5.15
C GLY A 962 15.68 34.29 4.10
N GLU A 963 14.41 34.01 4.33
CA GLU A 963 13.49 33.35 3.38
C GLU A 963 12.30 34.23 2.98
N LEU A 964 12.37 35.51 3.27
CA LEU A 964 11.28 36.50 3.02
C LEU A 964 10.87 36.67 1.54
N ASP A 965 11.71 36.28 0.61
CA ASP A 965 11.46 36.54 -0.81
C ASP A 965 10.56 35.50 -1.47
N LEU A 966 10.45 34.28 -0.95
CA LEU A 966 9.58 33.23 -1.48
C LEU A 966 8.07 33.51 -1.28
N PHE A 967 7.69 34.24 -0.24
CA PHE A 967 6.29 34.59 0.05
C PHE A 967 5.83 35.90 -0.59
N LYS A 968 6.69 36.80 -0.98
CA LYS A 968 6.33 38.04 -1.66
C LYS A 968 5.91 37.85 -3.12
N ALA A 969 6.33 36.75 -3.75
CA ALA A 969 5.97 36.46 -5.13
C ALA A 969 4.54 35.92 -5.33
N GLU A 970 3.93 35.35 -4.30
CA GLU A 970 2.56 34.82 -4.37
C GLU A 970 1.46 35.91 -4.22
N GLY A 971 1.79 37.13 -3.78
CA GLY A 971 0.84 38.21 -3.52
C GLY A 971 0.93 39.41 -4.44
N GLY A 972 1.75 39.43 -5.46
CA GLY A 972 2.06 40.62 -6.23
C GLY A 972 1.90 40.51 -7.73
N LYS A 973 0.67 40.42 -8.27
CA LYS A 973 0.03 41.14 -9.40
C LYS A 973 -1.12 40.35 -9.99
#